data_c06ac5d4b96eaf477c66bf4069709e42
#
_entry.id   c06ac5d4b96eaf477c66bf4069709e42
#
_cell.length_a   1.000
_cell.length_b   1.000
_cell.length_c   1.000
_cell.angle_alpha   90.00
_cell.angle_beta   90.00
_cell.angle_gamma   90.00
#
_symmetry.space_group_name_H-M   'P 1'
#
loop_
_entity.id
_entity.type
_entity.pdbx_description
1 polymer ?
#
loop_
_entity_poly.entity_id
_entity_poly.type
_entity_poly.pdbx_seq_one_letter_code
_entity_poly.pdbx_strand_id
1 'polypeptide(L)'
;SAVVTTWEIRLHVYDLAFKPDGSQLIIAAGLRVLVYDATDGSIIQPLKGHKDIVYCVAYAKDGKRFASGSADKSIIIWTSKLEGILKYTHNDSIQCVAYNPVTHQLASCSSGDFGLWSPEQKSVNKHKVSSKITCCGWTNDGQYLALGMMNGVVSIRNKNGEEKVKIERPGGSSSPIWSIAWNPSKDEHNDILAVADWGQKLSFYQLSGKQIGKDRTLTYDPCCVGYFSKGEYIVMGGSDKQASLYTKDGVRLGTIGEQNSWVWTCRVKPDSNFVVLGCQDGTIACYQLIFSTVHGLYKDRYAYRDSMTDVIVQHLITEQKVRIKCRELVKKIAIYRNRLAIQLPEKILIYELYSDDSSDMHYRVKEKICRKFECNLLVVCSQHIILCQEKRLQCLSFNSVREKEWVMESLIRYIKVIGGPPGREGLLVGLKNGAILKIFVDNPFPITLLKLTTSVRCLDMSASRNKLAVVDEHNTLLVYDIRSKELLFQEPNANSVAWNTQCEDMLCFSGNGYLNIKASNFPVHQQKMQGFMVGYNGSKIFCLHVYSMSAVEVPQSAPMYQYLERKMFKEAYQIACLGVTDSDWRDLATEALEGLDFETAKKERKKRGENDNDLFLADVYAYQGKFHEAARLYKRTGHESRALSMYTDLRMFDYAKEFVGVTDPKSSRMLMTKQADWAKSSKEPRAAAEMYLSAGEHLKAIDIIGEHGWADMLIDIARKLDKAEREPLAKCALHFKRLKHHGYASETYSKMGDLKALVHLHVETRHWEEAFSLVEKHPQFKNDVFVPYAQWLAENDRFEEAQKAFHKAGLQNEAVKVLEQLTQNAVVENRFNDAGYYYWMLSMQCLDIAKGKMYRYLESNQP
;
A
#
# COMPACT_ATOMS: atom_id res chain seq x y z
N SER A 1 -9.01 -2.36 -29.63
CA SER A 1 -10.40 -1.92 -29.43
C SER A 1 -11.37 -2.94 -29.98
N ALA A 2 -12.44 -3.16 -29.25
CA ALA A 2 -13.53 -4.05 -29.65
C ALA A 2 -14.83 -3.25 -29.73
N VAL A 3 -15.61 -3.48 -30.76
CA VAL A 3 -16.96 -2.91 -30.87
C VAL A 3 -17.85 -3.61 -29.85
N VAL A 4 -18.47 -2.83 -28.95
CA VAL A 4 -19.41 -3.34 -27.96
C VAL A 4 -20.83 -3.32 -28.52
N THR A 5 -21.23 -2.17 -29.07
CA THR A 5 -22.57 -2.01 -29.65
C THR A 5 -22.55 -0.87 -30.68
N THR A 6 -23.44 -0.96 -31.65
CA THR A 6 -23.65 0.07 -32.66
C THR A 6 -25.13 0.20 -32.94
N TRP A 7 -25.65 1.44 -33.00
CA TRP A 7 -27.02 1.70 -33.40
C TRP A 7 -27.13 2.96 -34.26
N GLU A 8 -28.23 3.11 -34.94
CA GLU A 8 -28.47 4.22 -35.85
C GLU A 8 -29.67 5.06 -35.40
N ILE A 9 -29.44 6.37 -35.30
CA ILE A 9 -30.50 7.35 -35.04
C ILE A 9 -31.08 7.91 -36.35
N ARG A 10 -30.33 7.83 -37.44
CA ARG A 10 -30.65 8.36 -38.80
C ARG A 10 -30.75 9.89 -38.83
N LEU A 11 -30.21 10.59 -37.87
CA LEU A 11 -30.10 12.03 -37.81
C LEU A 11 -28.68 12.40 -37.41
N HIS A 12 -28.19 13.53 -37.89
CA HIS A 12 -26.83 13.98 -37.55
C HIS A 12 -26.69 14.09 -36.03
N VAL A 13 -25.71 13.39 -35.47
CA VAL A 13 -25.35 13.46 -34.03
C VAL A 13 -24.35 14.60 -33.84
N TYR A 14 -24.78 15.69 -33.21
CA TYR A 14 -23.96 16.86 -33.00
C TYR A 14 -23.12 16.81 -31.73
N ASP A 15 -23.69 16.23 -30.67
CA ASP A 15 -23.00 16.11 -29.38
C ASP A 15 -23.58 14.97 -28.55
N LEU A 16 -22.81 14.52 -27.62
CA LEU A 16 -23.27 13.54 -26.64
C LEU A 16 -22.54 13.78 -25.31
N ALA A 17 -23.16 13.38 -24.22
CA ALA A 17 -22.58 13.48 -22.87
C ALA A 17 -23.03 12.35 -21.98
N PHE A 18 -22.13 11.86 -21.14
CA PHE A 18 -22.46 10.87 -20.13
C PHE A 18 -22.95 11.54 -18.85
N LYS A 19 -23.90 10.91 -18.18
CA LYS A 19 -24.15 11.18 -16.77
C LYS A 19 -22.88 10.87 -15.97
N PRO A 20 -22.50 11.66 -14.97
CA PRO A 20 -21.25 11.47 -14.25
C PRO A 20 -21.03 10.08 -13.63
N ASP A 21 -22.11 9.36 -13.28
CA ASP A 21 -22.04 7.97 -12.80
C ASP A 21 -21.88 6.94 -13.93
N GLY A 22 -21.91 7.38 -15.19
CA GLY A 22 -21.80 6.51 -16.36
C GLY A 22 -23.04 5.70 -16.69
N SER A 23 -24.15 5.86 -15.97
CA SER A 23 -25.36 5.05 -16.15
C SER A 23 -26.19 5.46 -17.37
N GLN A 24 -26.11 6.71 -17.78
CA GLN A 24 -26.93 7.26 -18.88
C GLN A 24 -26.06 8.03 -19.86
N LEU A 25 -26.50 8.01 -21.13
CA LEU A 25 -25.92 8.80 -22.20
C LEU A 25 -27.00 9.70 -22.80
N ILE A 26 -26.75 10.99 -22.89
CA ILE A 26 -27.60 11.95 -23.55
C ILE A 26 -27.03 12.35 -24.90
N ILE A 27 -27.86 12.42 -25.92
CA ILE A 27 -27.44 12.63 -27.29
C ILE A 27 -28.25 13.78 -27.90
N ALA A 28 -27.56 14.72 -28.52
CA ALA A 28 -28.14 15.81 -29.29
C ALA A 28 -28.31 15.35 -30.75
N ALA A 29 -29.53 15.06 -31.17
CA ALA A 29 -29.81 14.65 -32.52
C ALA A 29 -31.18 15.17 -32.99
N GLY A 30 -31.22 15.84 -34.13
CA GLY A 30 -32.44 16.44 -34.67
C GLY A 30 -33.02 17.46 -33.70
N LEU A 31 -34.34 17.43 -33.52
CA LEU A 31 -35.07 18.38 -32.65
C LEU A 31 -35.11 17.95 -31.17
N ARG A 32 -34.44 16.88 -30.81
CA ARG A 32 -34.62 16.26 -29.51
C ARG A 32 -33.30 15.94 -28.82
N VAL A 33 -33.37 15.86 -27.51
CA VAL A 33 -32.35 15.20 -26.69
C VAL A 33 -32.81 13.77 -26.45
N LEU A 34 -31.99 12.80 -26.84
CA LEU A 34 -32.26 11.38 -26.68
C LEU A 34 -31.49 10.88 -25.43
N VAL A 35 -32.20 10.19 -24.55
CA VAL A 35 -31.63 9.61 -23.35
C VAL A 35 -31.56 8.10 -23.48
N TYR A 36 -30.33 7.55 -23.39
CA TYR A 36 -30.07 6.12 -23.50
C TYR A 36 -29.51 5.57 -22.17
N ASP A 37 -29.86 4.33 -21.89
CA ASP A 37 -29.17 3.56 -20.86
C ASP A 37 -27.76 3.16 -21.38
N ALA A 38 -26.72 3.55 -20.69
CA ALA A 38 -25.34 3.29 -21.11
C ALA A 38 -24.92 1.84 -20.92
N THR A 39 -25.66 1.01 -20.18
CA THR A 39 -25.33 -0.40 -19.95
C THR A 39 -25.78 -1.32 -21.09
N ASP A 40 -26.98 -1.10 -21.63
CA ASP A 40 -27.58 -1.96 -22.68
C ASP A 40 -27.83 -1.24 -24.01
N GLY A 41 -27.66 0.09 -24.06
CA GLY A 41 -27.92 0.89 -25.24
C GLY A 41 -29.40 1.10 -25.56
N SER A 42 -30.31 0.77 -24.66
CA SER A 42 -31.73 0.98 -24.83
C SER A 42 -32.11 2.45 -24.66
N ILE A 43 -33.07 2.91 -25.48
CA ILE A 43 -33.60 4.26 -25.32
C ILE A 43 -34.47 4.36 -24.09
N ILE A 44 -34.18 5.34 -23.21
CA ILE A 44 -35.01 5.63 -22.05
C ILE A 44 -36.13 6.56 -22.44
N GLN A 45 -35.82 7.71 -23.02
CA GLN A 45 -36.80 8.70 -23.39
C GLN A 45 -36.23 9.73 -24.41
N PRO A 46 -36.96 10.07 -25.47
CA PRO A 46 -36.71 11.28 -26.28
C PRO A 46 -37.33 12.49 -25.58
N LEU A 47 -36.57 13.57 -25.43
CA LEU A 47 -37.05 14.78 -24.77
C LEU A 47 -37.47 15.83 -25.79
N LYS A 48 -38.69 16.32 -25.67
CA LYS A 48 -39.26 17.35 -26.50
C LYS A 48 -39.14 18.73 -25.84
N GLY A 49 -38.91 19.77 -26.60
CA GLY A 49 -38.81 21.13 -26.06
C GLY A 49 -38.15 22.11 -27.00
N HIS A 50 -37.23 21.65 -27.84
CA HIS A 50 -36.60 22.50 -28.85
C HIS A 50 -37.40 22.53 -30.16
N LYS A 51 -37.36 23.66 -30.83
CA LYS A 51 -38.06 23.88 -32.11
C LYS A 51 -37.14 23.74 -33.32
N ASP A 52 -35.87 23.57 -33.12
CA ASP A 52 -34.88 23.42 -34.16
C ASP A 52 -33.77 22.44 -33.68
N ILE A 53 -32.80 22.18 -34.52
CA ILE A 53 -31.72 21.22 -34.27
C ILE A 53 -31.01 21.50 -32.95
N VAL A 54 -30.85 20.44 -32.14
CA VAL A 54 -30.07 20.47 -30.89
C VAL A 54 -28.58 20.26 -31.21
N TYR A 55 -27.77 21.27 -30.92
CA TYR A 55 -26.34 21.25 -31.24
C TYR A 55 -25.44 20.78 -30.11
N CYS A 56 -25.87 20.93 -28.87
CA CYS A 56 -25.00 20.64 -27.73
C CYS A 56 -25.78 20.16 -26.52
N VAL A 57 -25.09 19.33 -25.74
CA VAL A 57 -25.60 18.82 -24.46
C VAL A 57 -24.45 18.76 -23.46
N ALA A 58 -24.75 18.96 -22.18
CA ALA A 58 -23.78 18.85 -21.10
C ALA A 58 -24.46 18.40 -19.82
N TYR A 59 -23.79 17.56 -19.05
CA TYR A 59 -24.25 17.12 -17.75
C TYR A 59 -23.50 17.86 -16.63
N ALA A 60 -24.21 18.22 -15.56
CA ALA A 60 -23.58 18.74 -14.36
C ALA A 60 -22.84 17.62 -13.61
N LYS A 61 -21.71 17.94 -13.01
CA LYS A 61 -20.86 16.95 -12.32
C LYS A 61 -21.55 16.25 -11.15
N ASP A 62 -22.53 16.89 -10.52
CA ASP A 62 -23.33 16.30 -9.44
C ASP A 62 -24.41 15.32 -9.95
N GLY A 63 -24.60 15.22 -11.25
CA GLY A 63 -25.60 14.34 -11.87
C GLY A 63 -27.06 14.76 -11.68
N LYS A 64 -27.32 15.94 -11.12
CA LYS A 64 -28.70 16.40 -10.82
C LYS A 64 -29.36 17.10 -11.98
N ARG A 65 -28.59 17.71 -12.89
CA ARG A 65 -29.09 18.50 -14.01
C ARG A 65 -28.23 18.29 -15.25
N PHE A 66 -28.85 18.49 -16.40
CA PHE A 66 -28.15 18.60 -17.67
C PHE A 66 -28.80 19.69 -18.53
N ALA A 67 -28.10 20.19 -19.51
CA ALA A 67 -28.55 21.26 -20.37
C ALA A 67 -28.44 20.86 -21.83
N SER A 68 -29.33 21.40 -22.65
CA SER A 68 -29.30 21.31 -24.10
C SER A 68 -29.37 22.69 -24.73
N GLY A 69 -28.59 22.90 -25.79
CA GLY A 69 -28.62 24.13 -26.58
C GLY A 69 -28.95 23.83 -28.03
N SER A 70 -29.70 24.72 -28.66
CA SER A 70 -30.30 24.47 -29.97
C SER A 70 -30.11 25.65 -30.96
N ALA A 71 -30.28 25.37 -32.23
CA ALA A 71 -30.41 26.35 -33.29
C ALA A 71 -31.64 27.26 -33.12
N ASP A 72 -32.63 26.87 -32.31
CA ASP A 72 -33.77 27.72 -31.94
C ASP A 72 -33.40 28.86 -30.98
N LYS A 73 -32.10 29.04 -30.71
CA LYS A 73 -31.53 30.09 -29.84
C LYS A 73 -31.83 29.89 -28.36
N SER A 74 -32.36 28.72 -27.97
CA SER A 74 -32.73 28.42 -26.58
C SER A 74 -31.83 27.41 -25.93
N ILE A 75 -31.72 27.52 -24.62
CA ILE A 75 -31.14 26.55 -23.72
C ILE A 75 -32.25 26.03 -22.84
N ILE A 76 -32.31 24.69 -22.68
CA ILE A 76 -33.24 24.05 -21.74
C ILE A 76 -32.43 23.36 -20.69
N ILE A 77 -32.77 23.60 -19.43
CA ILE A 77 -32.18 22.93 -18.29
C ILE A 77 -33.14 21.82 -17.83
N TRP A 78 -32.62 20.59 -17.78
CA TRP A 78 -33.37 19.39 -17.43
C TRP A 78 -32.90 18.83 -16.09
N THR A 79 -33.81 18.23 -15.35
CA THR A 79 -33.46 17.49 -14.14
C THR A 79 -33.05 16.05 -14.47
N SER A 80 -32.43 15.35 -13.51
CA SER A 80 -32.12 13.93 -13.62
C SER A 80 -33.35 13.04 -13.79
N LYS A 81 -34.56 13.56 -13.48
CA LYS A 81 -35.86 12.92 -13.72
C LYS A 81 -36.40 13.18 -15.11
N LEU A 82 -35.62 13.78 -16.00
CA LEU A 82 -35.95 14.08 -17.38
C LEU A 82 -37.07 15.13 -17.56
N GLU A 83 -37.21 16.03 -16.62
CA GLU A 83 -38.15 17.15 -16.65
C GLU A 83 -37.44 18.48 -16.97
N GLY A 84 -37.97 19.24 -17.93
CA GLY A 84 -37.48 20.57 -18.23
C GLY A 84 -37.91 21.57 -17.15
N ILE A 85 -36.95 22.23 -16.50
CA ILE A 85 -37.23 23.15 -15.38
C ILE A 85 -37.03 24.63 -15.74
N LEU A 86 -36.21 24.90 -16.77
CA LEU A 86 -35.88 26.26 -17.16
C LEU A 86 -35.56 26.30 -18.65
N LYS A 87 -36.00 27.38 -19.29
CA LYS A 87 -35.65 27.70 -20.68
C LYS A 87 -35.29 29.18 -20.76
N TYR A 88 -34.14 29.48 -21.37
CA TYR A 88 -33.76 30.87 -21.68
C TYR A 88 -33.17 30.98 -23.08
N THR A 89 -33.06 32.19 -23.63
CA THR A 89 -32.69 32.39 -25.03
C THR A 89 -31.52 33.35 -25.16
N HIS A 90 -30.75 33.16 -26.24
CA HIS A 90 -29.77 34.07 -26.76
C HIS A 90 -30.28 34.73 -28.07
N ASN A 91 -29.48 35.61 -28.62
CA ASN A 91 -29.85 36.29 -29.89
C ASN A 91 -29.53 35.45 -31.13
N ASP A 92 -28.79 34.36 -30.99
CA ASP A 92 -28.39 33.48 -32.06
C ASP A 92 -28.34 32.00 -31.59
N SER A 93 -28.12 31.07 -32.49
CA SER A 93 -28.07 29.65 -32.20
C SER A 93 -26.99 29.32 -31.17
N ILE A 94 -27.31 28.38 -30.29
CA ILE A 94 -26.39 27.94 -29.24
C ILE A 94 -25.43 26.88 -29.82
N GLN A 95 -24.13 27.16 -29.72
CA GLN A 95 -23.10 26.32 -30.28
C GLN A 95 -22.52 25.32 -29.26
N CYS A 96 -22.42 25.72 -27.99
CA CYS A 96 -21.90 24.85 -26.93
C CYS A 96 -22.42 25.26 -25.57
N VAL A 97 -22.43 24.30 -24.67
CA VAL A 97 -22.80 24.46 -23.25
C VAL A 97 -21.80 23.69 -22.39
N ALA A 98 -21.51 24.19 -21.23
CA ALA A 98 -20.66 23.51 -20.28
C ALA A 98 -20.99 23.86 -18.83
N TYR A 99 -21.04 22.87 -17.96
CA TYR A 99 -21.22 23.09 -16.52
C TYR A 99 -19.89 23.26 -15.81
N ASN A 100 -19.84 24.23 -14.91
CA ASN A 100 -18.72 24.38 -13.98
C ASN A 100 -18.69 23.16 -13.04
N PRO A 101 -17.56 22.44 -12.93
CA PRO A 101 -17.50 21.20 -12.14
C PRO A 101 -17.58 21.44 -10.61
N VAL A 102 -17.38 22.67 -10.15
CA VAL A 102 -17.39 23.00 -8.72
C VAL A 102 -18.65 23.77 -8.34
N THR A 103 -18.98 24.86 -9.05
CA THR A 103 -20.10 25.72 -8.73
C THR A 103 -21.42 25.30 -9.39
N HIS A 104 -21.37 24.37 -10.36
CA HIS A 104 -22.50 23.97 -11.21
C HIS A 104 -23.10 25.12 -12.05
N GLN A 105 -22.35 26.19 -12.24
CA GLN A 105 -22.70 27.31 -13.11
C GLN A 105 -22.68 26.80 -14.57
N LEU A 106 -23.70 27.16 -15.35
CA LEU A 106 -23.81 26.80 -16.76
C LEU A 106 -23.29 27.93 -17.64
N ALA A 107 -22.34 27.60 -18.51
CA ALA A 107 -21.95 28.49 -19.61
C ALA A 107 -22.67 28.05 -20.88
N SER A 108 -23.31 28.97 -21.52
CA SER A 108 -23.99 28.80 -22.84
C SER A 108 -23.46 29.82 -23.83
N CYS A 109 -23.07 29.33 -25.02
CA CYS A 109 -22.31 30.12 -25.98
C CYS A 109 -23.02 30.19 -27.32
N SER A 110 -23.07 31.40 -27.87
CA SER A 110 -23.63 31.66 -29.19
C SER A 110 -22.65 32.41 -30.09
N SER A 111 -23.11 32.93 -31.22
CA SER A 111 -22.28 33.67 -32.18
C SER A 111 -21.76 35.00 -31.66
N GLY A 112 -22.48 35.69 -30.81
CA GLY A 112 -22.15 37.05 -30.39
C GLY A 112 -21.94 37.23 -28.90
N ASP A 113 -22.29 36.25 -28.10
CA ASP A 113 -22.22 36.32 -26.66
C ASP A 113 -22.13 34.96 -26.00
N PHE A 114 -21.83 34.95 -24.71
CA PHE A 114 -21.99 33.78 -23.85
C PHE A 114 -22.74 34.21 -22.59
N GLY A 115 -23.53 33.26 -22.06
CA GLY A 115 -24.29 33.48 -20.82
C GLY A 115 -23.81 32.61 -19.72
N LEU A 116 -23.81 33.13 -18.49
CA LEU A 116 -23.51 32.39 -17.29
C LEU A 116 -24.75 32.30 -16.41
N TRP A 117 -25.25 31.09 -16.19
CA TRP A 117 -26.40 30.83 -15.36
C TRP A 117 -25.99 30.05 -14.10
N SER A 118 -26.55 30.48 -12.97
CA SER A 118 -26.33 29.79 -11.69
C SER A 118 -27.61 29.21 -11.16
N PRO A 119 -27.64 28.03 -10.52
CA PRO A 119 -28.84 27.46 -9.88
C PRO A 119 -29.44 28.35 -8.81
N GLU A 120 -28.67 29.24 -8.21
CA GLU A 120 -29.07 30.15 -7.15
C GLU A 120 -29.63 31.48 -7.66
N GLN A 121 -29.40 31.80 -8.94
CA GLN A 121 -29.83 33.05 -9.56
C GLN A 121 -30.90 32.78 -10.62
N LYS A 122 -31.92 33.64 -10.68
CA LYS A 122 -32.99 33.54 -11.68
C LYS A 122 -32.63 34.18 -13.04
N SER A 123 -31.57 34.96 -13.10
CA SER A 123 -31.14 35.67 -14.32
C SER A 123 -29.85 35.13 -14.88
N VAL A 124 -29.69 35.23 -16.18
CA VAL A 124 -28.49 34.83 -16.91
C VAL A 124 -27.63 36.07 -17.19
N ASN A 125 -26.37 36.04 -16.79
CA ASN A 125 -25.43 37.14 -17.10
C ASN A 125 -24.79 36.85 -18.47
N LYS A 126 -25.07 37.74 -19.44
CA LYS A 126 -24.55 37.63 -20.81
C LYS A 126 -23.40 38.57 -21.04
N HIS A 127 -22.36 38.06 -21.72
CA HIS A 127 -21.15 38.80 -22.06
C HIS A 127 -20.93 38.78 -23.57
N LYS A 128 -20.62 39.90 -24.19
CA LYS A 128 -20.35 40.00 -25.62
C LYS A 128 -18.96 39.50 -25.96
N VAL A 129 -18.82 38.86 -27.12
CA VAL A 129 -17.56 38.38 -27.67
C VAL A 129 -17.39 38.88 -29.11
N SER A 130 -16.15 38.95 -29.57
CA SER A 130 -15.80 39.52 -30.89
C SER A 130 -15.99 38.55 -32.06
N SER A 131 -16.15 37.24 -31.78
CA SER A 131 -16.28 36.22 -32.79
C SER A 131 -17.21 35.09 -32.31
N LYS A 132 -17.71 34.29 -33.24
CA LYS A 132 -18.54 33.13 -32.93
C LYS A 132 -17.78 32.11 -32.07
N ILE A 133 -18.40 31.72 -30.99
CA ILE A 133 -17.86 30.69 -30.09
C ILE A 133 -18.27 29.32 -30.61
N THR A 134 -17.29 28.43 -30.80
CA THR A 134 -17.52 27.09 -31.32
C THR A 134 -17.49 26.02 -30.24
N CYS A 135 -16.73 26.26 -29.16
CA CYS A 135 -16.51 25.30 -28.07
C CYS A 135 -16.17 26.04 -26.78
N CYS A 136 -16.42 25.42 -25.68
CA CYS A 136 -16.09 25.94 -24.35
C CYS A 136 -15.77 24.82 -23.35
N GLY A 137 -15.08 25.15 -22.29
CA GLY A 137 -14.76 24.24 -21.22
C GLY A 137 -14.28 24.93 -19.96
N TRP A 138 -14.72 24.47 -18.81
CA TRP A 138 -14.29 24.95 -17.51
C TRP A 138 -13.02 24.21 -17.06
N THR A 139 -12.16 24.92 -16.33
CA THR A 139 -11.03 24.29 -15.62
C THR A 139 -11.54 23.36 -14.52
N ASN A 140 -10.70 22.44 -14.09
CA ASN A 140 -11.07 21.44 -13.07
C ASN A 140 -11.42 22.04 -11.71
N ASP A 141 -10.79 23.17 -11.37
CA ASP A 141 -11.08 23.93 -10.15
C ASP A 141 -12.30 24.87 -10.29
N GLY A 142 -12.88 24.96 -11.48
CA GLY A 142 -14.03 25.79 -11.78
C GLY A 142 -13.76 27.28 -11.77
N GLN A 143 -12.51 27.73 -11.76
CA GLN A 143 -12.17 29.16 -11.67
C GLN A 143 -12.21 29.88 -13.01
N TYR A 144 -11.97 29.18 -14.12
CA TYR A 144 -11.85 29.75 -15.45
C TYR A 144 -12.63 28.98 -16.50
N LEU A 145 -13.11 29.71 -17.49
CA LEU A 145 -13.81 29.20 -18.67
C LEU A 145 -13.02 29.51 -19.91
N ALA A 146 -12.65 28.50 -20.69
CA ALA A 146 -12.03 28.70 -21.99
C ALA A 146 -13.09 28.72 -23.09
N LEU A 147 -12.98 29.66 -24.00
CA LEU A 147 -13.84 29.81 -25.17
C LEU A 147 -13.01 29.69 -26.43
N GLY A 148 -13.32 28.73 -27.27
CA GLY A 148 -12.72 28.57 -28.60
C GLY A 148 -13.58 29.29 -29.65
N MET A 149 -12.95 30.10 -30.51
CA MET A 149 -13.68 30.97 -31.43
C MET A 149 -13.30 30.73 -32.90
N MET A 150 -14.20 31.17 -33.80
CA MET A 150 -14.04 31.01 -35.25
C MET A 150 -12.84 31.80 -35.80
N ASN A 151 -12.39 32.84 -35.12
CA ASN A 151 -11.23 33.65 -35.53
C ASN A 151 -9.89 33.04 -35.13
N GLY A 152 -9.86 31.84 -34.58
CA GLY A 152 -8.66 31.16 -34.16
C GLY A 152 -8.12 31.54 -32.79
N VAL A 153 -8.87 32.27 -32.01
CA VAL A 153 -8.51 32.75 -30.68
C VAL A 153 -9.18 31.91 -29.61
N VAL A 154 -8.43 31.59 -28.53
CA VAL A 154 -8.98 31.05 -27.31
C VAL A 154 -9.00 32.13 -26.24
N SER A 155 -10.18 32.46 -25.73
CA SER A 155 -10.38 33.43 -24.66
C SER A 155 -10.63 32.73 -23.33
N ILE A 156 -9.81 33.01 -22.33
CA ILE A 156 -9.97 32.43 -20.99
C ILE A 156 -10.58 33.49 -20.08
N ARG A 157 -11.74 33.16 -19.54
CA ARG A 157 -12.59 34.04 -18.73
C ARG A 157 -12.69 33.53 -17.29
N ASN A 158 -12.85 34.45 -16.33
CA ASN A 158 -13.15 34.07 -14.95
C ASN A 158 -14.65 33.75 -14.76
N LYS A 159 -15.06 33.41 -13.55
CA LYS A 159 -16.46 33.15 -13.20
C LYS A 159 -17.41 34.33 -13.42
N ASN A 160 -16.89 35.55 -13.47
CA ASN A 160 -17.66 36.75 -13.67
C ASN A 160 -17.77 37.16 -15.17
N GLY A 161 -17.13 36.37 -16.05
CA GLY A 161 -17.12 36.60 -17.48
C GLY A 161 -16.04 37.57 -17.99
N GLU A 162 -15.12 37.99 -17.13
CA GLU A 162 -14.03 38.88 -17.53
C GLU A 162 -12.90 38.11 -18.21
N GLU A 163 -12.37 38.60 -19.32
CA GLU A 163 -11.26 38.02 -20.04
C GLU A 163 -9.96 38.20 -19.24
N LYS A 164 -9.33 37.13 -18.89
CA LYS A 164 -8.05 37.09 -18.16
C LYS A 164 -6.87 36.73 -19.04
N VAL A 165 -7.07 35.87 -20.01
CA VAL A 165 -6.04 35.42 -20.95
C VAL A 165 -6.63 35.31 -22.34
N LYS A 166 -5.87 35.77 -23.33
CA LYS A 166 -6.20 35.64 -24.74
C LYS A 166 -5.09 34.90 -25.43
N ILE A 167 -5.39 33.71 -25.99
CA ILE A 167 -4.43 32.90 -26.70
C ILE A 167 -4.56 33.17 -28.18
N GLU A 168 -3.59 33.87 -28.73
CA GLU A 168 -3.43 34.10 -30.17
C GLU A 168 -2.35 33.18 -30.70
N ARG A 169 -2.64 32.53 -31.81
CA ARG A 169 -1.70 31.57 -32.35
C ARG A 169 -0.53 32.21 -33.05
N PRO A 170 0.70 31.66 -32.94
CA PRO A 170 1.86 32.18 -33.66
C PRO A 170 1.64 32.15 -35.18
N GLY A 171 1.97 33.24 -35.88
CA GLY A 171 1.86 33.36 -37.33
C GLY A 171 0.52 33.84 -37.86
N GLY A 172 -0.36 34.32 -37.00
CA GLY A 172 -1.62 34.92 -37.42
C GLY A 172 -2.62 33.90 -38.02
N SER A 173 -2.57 32.67 -37.59
CA SER A 173 -3.49 31.63 -38.06
C SER A 173 -4.92 31.96 -37.68
N SER A 174 -5.78 32.20 -38.69
CA SER A 174 -7.21 32.45 -38.52
C SER A 174 -8.07 31.18 -38.59
N SER A 175 -7.46 30.01 -38.50
CA SER A 175 -8.18 28.75 -38.56
C SER A 175 -9.12 28.58 -37.38
N PRO A 176 -10.40 28.27 -37.62
CA PRO A 176 -11.37 28.14 -36.53
C PRO A 176 -10.91 27.12 -35.48
N ILE A 177 -11.00 27.53 -34.22
CA ILE A 177 -10.93 26.57 -33.11
C ILE A 177 -12.25 25.81 -33.14
N TRP A 178 -12.17 24.46 -33.17
CA TRP A 178 -13.37 23.65 -33.29
C TRP A 178 -13.72 22.87 -32.02
N SER A 179 -12.70 22.37 -31.30
CA SER A 179 -12.90 21.67 -30.04
C SER A 179 -11.76 21.95 -29.07
N ILE A 180 -12.10 22.06 -27.81
CA ILE A 180 -11.13 22.24 -26.71
C ILE A 180 -11.51 21.31 -25.56
N ALA A 181 -10.51 20.93 -24.77
CA ALA A 181 -10.73 20.16 -23.55
C ALA A 181 -9.60 20.44 -22.54
N TRP A 182 -9.94 20.56 -21.29
CA TRP A 182 -8.97 20.62 -20.21
C TRP A 182 -8.59 19.23 -19.76
N ASN A 183 -7.29 19.03 -19.49
CA ASN A 183 -6.81 17.77 -18.93
C ASN A 183 -7.36 17.61 -17.50
N PRO A 184 -8.11 16.53 -17.22
CA PRO A 184 -8.70 16.30 -15.89
C PRO A 184 -7.74 15.76 -14.84
N SER A 185 -6.45 15.59 -15.17
CA SER A 185 -5.45 15.05 -14.24
C SER A 185 -5.29 15.94 -13.01
N LYS A 186 -5.30 15.30 -11.83
CA LYS A 186 -5.05 15.98 -10.55
C LYS A 186 -3.55 16.05 -10.22
N ASP A 187 -2.73 15.26 -10.92
CA ASP A 187 -1.30 15.13 -10.65
C ASP A 187 -0.46 16.22 -11.36
N GLU A 188 -1.05 16.98 -12.25
CA GLU A 188 -0.39 18.08 -12.93
C GLU A 188 -0.59 19.38 -12.16
N HIS A 189 0.51 20.05 -11.83
CA HIS A 189 0.48 21.32 -11.08
C HIS A 189 -0.15 22.48 -11.87
N ASN A 190 -0.28 22.34 -13.20
CA ASN A 190 -0.86 23.35 -14.08
C ASN A 190 -1.95 22.75 -14.94
N ASP A 191 -3.05 23.49 -15.11
CA ASP A 191 -4.11 23.11 -16.04
C ASP A 191 -3.61 23.19 -17.49
N ILE A 192 -3.82 22.11 -18.25
CA ILE A 192 -3.43 22.03 -19.65
C ILE A 192 -4.67 21.97 -20.53
N LEU A 193 -4.74 22.86 -21.51
CA LEU A 193 -5.82 22.94 -22.49
C LEU A 193 -5.38 22.32 -23.81
N ALA A 194 -6.09 21.30 -24.26
CA ALA A 194 -5.94 20.76 -25.62
C ALA A 194 -6.84 21.54 -26.57
N VAL A 195 -6.28 22.01 -27.66
CA VAL A 195 -6.97 22.83 -28.67
C VAL A 195 -6.84 22.19 -30.04
N ALA A 196 -7.96 21.86 -30.66
CA ALA A 196 -8.02 21.34 -32.02
C ALA A 196 -8.64 22.35 -32.96
N ASP A 197 -8.02 22.63 -34.10
CA ASP A 197 -8.49 23.58 -35.08
C ASP A 197 -8.65 22.98 -36.46
N TRP A 198 -9.35 23.67 -37.34
CA TRP A 198 -9.55 23.29 -38.73
C TRP A 198 -8.34 23.62 -39.65
N GLY A 199 -7.28 24.14 -39.12
CA GLY A 199 -5.96 24.10 -39.72
C GLY A 199 -5.26 22.77 -39.56
N GLN A 200 -5.99 21.73 -39.15
CA GLN A 200 -5.49 20.36 -38.91
C GLN A 200 -4.35 20.31 -37.90
N LYS A 201 -4.53 21.04 -36.79
CA LYS A 201 -3.53 21.10 -35.71
C LYS A 201 -4.14 20.79 -34.36
N LEU A 202 -3.37 20.07 -33.55
CA LEU A 202 -3.62 19.85 -32.14
C LEU A 202 -2.52 20.54 -31.35
N SER A 203 -2.89 21.45 -30.47
CA SER A 203 -1.95 22.25 -29.68
C SER A 203 -2.31 22.19 -28.21
N PHE A 204 -1.31 22.38 -27.35
CA PHE A 204 -1.50 22.37 -25.90
C PHE A 204 -1.03 23.71 -25.31
N TYR A 205 -1.82 24.23 -24.37
CA TYR A 205 -1.53 25.49 -23.70
C TYR A 205 -1.71 25.37 -22.19
N GLN A 206 -0.90 26.12 -21.45
CA GLN A 206 -1.11 26.31 -20.03
C GLN A 206 -2.22 27.36 -19.80
N LEU A 207 -2.75 27.43 -18.58
CA LEU A 207 -3.73 28.44 -18.20
C LEU A 207 -3.22 29.88 -18.43
N SER A 208 -1.91 30.10 -18.31
CA SER A 208 -1.25 31.39 -18.59
C SER A 208 -1.23 31.77 -20.08
N GLY A 209 -1.61 30.87 -20.98
CA GLY A 209 -1.54 31.04 -22.41
C GLY A 209 -0.25 30.63 -23.05
N LYS A 210 0.71 30.11 -22.28
CA LYS A 210 1.99 29.58 -22.78
C LYS A 210 1.76 28.26 -23.46
N GLN A 211 2.24 28.12 -24.71
CA GLN A 211 2.17 26.87 -25.44
C GLN A 211 3.13 25.83 -24.88
N ILE A 212 2.68 24.59 -24.75
CA ILE A 212 3.46 23.44 -24.35
C ILE A 212 3.81 22.63 -25.57
N GLY A 213 5.11 22.50 -25.86
CA GLY A 213 5.59 21.77 -27.03
C GLY A 213 5.26 22.46 -28.36
N LYS A 214 5.32 21.71 -29.45
CA LYS A 214 5.00 22.18 -30.80
C LYS A 214 3.60 21.72 -31.20
N ASP A 215 3.01 22.42 -32.19
CA ASP A 215 1.76 21.99 -32.82
C ASP A 215 1.92 20.58 -33.40
N ARG A 216 0.93 19.73 -33.15
CA ARG A 216 0.84 18.41 -33.79
C ARG A 216 -0.01 18.55 -35.06
N THR A 217 0.59 18.20 -36.22
CA THR A 217 -0.13 18.24 -37.46
C THR A 217 -1.00 17.00 -37.61
N LEU A 218 -2.30 17.23 -37.90
CA LEU A 218 -3.26 16.18 -38.14
C LEU A 218 -3.41 15.99 -39.65
N THR A 219 -3.94 14.86 -40.06
CA THR A 219 -4.25 14.54 -41.47
C THR A 219 -5.71 14.74 -41.84
N TYR A 220 -6.50 15.28 -40.93
CA TYR A 220 -7.95 15.45 -41.02
C TYR A 220 -8.42 16.71 -40.29
N ASP A 221 -9.64 17.13 -40.61
CA ASP A 221 -10.28 18.21 -39.86
C ASP A 221 -10.86 17.65 -38.55
N PRO A 222 -10.37 18.06 -37.36
CA PRO A 222 -10.86 17.55 -36.08
C PRO A 222 -12.25 18.11 -35.77
N CYS A 223 -13.16 17.24 -35.32
CA CYS A 223 -14.50 17.64 -34.92
C CYS A 223 -14.67 17.61 -33.40
N CYS A 224 -13.89 16.79 -32.69
CA CYS A 224 -14.02 16.63 -31.24
C CYS A 224 -12.70 16.20 -30.61
N VAL A 225 -12.51 16.62 -29.36
CA VAL A 225 -11.39 16.24 -28.47
C VAL A 225 -11.99 15.85 -27.13
N GLY A 226 -11.59 14.71 -26.61
CA GLY A 226 -12.01 14.27 -25.28
C GLY A 226 -10.85 13.62 -24.53
N TYR A 227 -10.73 13.92 -23.24
CA TYR A 227 -9.77 13.27 -22.36
C TYR A 227 -10.38 12.06 -21.66
N PHE A 228 -9.56 11.05 -21.42
CA PHE A 228 -9.88 10.00 -20.45
C PHE A 228 -9.88 10.59 -19.02
N SER A 229 -10.61 9.92 -18.11
CA SER A 229 -10.86 10.46 -16.76
C SER A 229 -9.61 10.81 -15.97
N LYS A 230 -8.50 10.09 -16.19
CA LYS A 230 -7.21 10.36 -15.53
C LYS A 230 -6.28 11.28 -16.33
N GLY A 231 -6.68 11.66 -17.53
CA GLY A 231 -5.93 12.58 -18.37
C GLY A 231 -4.72 12.02 -19.09
N GLU A 232 -4.53 10.68 -19.13
CA GLU A 232 -3.37 10.05 -19.81
C GLU A 232 -3.52 10.00 -21.33
N TYR A 233 -4.76 9.94 -21.81
CA TYR A 233 -5.06 9.74 -23.22
C TYR A 233 -6.08 10.74 -23.71
N ILE A 234 -6.03 10.98 -25.01
CA ILE A 234 -6.97 11.84 -25.75
C ILE A 234 -7.62 10.99 -26.84
N VAL A 235 -8.93 11.12 -26.97
CA VAL A 235 -9.67 10.61 -28.11
C VAL A 235 -10.10 11.77 -29.02
N MET A 236 -9.89 11.60 -30.30
CA MET A 236 -10.28 12.58 -31.31
C MET A 236 -11.07 11.92 -32.44
N GLY A 237 -12.05 12.62 -32.96
CA GLY A 237 -12.78 12.23 -34.16
C GLY A 237 -12.78 13.37 -35.16
N GLY A 238 -12.99 13.07 -36.40
CA GLY A 238 -13.00 14.09 -37.45
C GLY A 238 -13.42 13.62 -38.82
N SER A 239 -12.99 14.36 -39.82
CA SER A 239 -13.35 14.20 -41.23
C SER A 239 -12.77 12.96 -41.89
N ASP A 240 -11.78 12.33 -41.28
CA ASP A 240 -11.20 11.06 -41.75
C ASP A 240 -12.09 9.83 -41.51
N LYS A 241 -13.26 10.05 -40.93
CA LYS A 241 -14.23 9.01 -40.54
C LYS A 241 -13.72 8.03 -39.50
N GLN A 242 -12.70 8.41 -38.76
CA GLN A 242 -12.07 7.59 -37.74
C GLN A 242 -12.13 8.29 -36.40
N ALA A 243 -12.18 7.49 -35.32
CA ALA A 243 -11.80 7.94 -33.99
C ALA A 243 -10.40 7.43 -33.71
N SER A 244 -9.54 8.32 -33.26
CA SER A 244 -8.13 8.03 -33.00
C SER A 244 -7.76 8.29 -31.56
N LEU A 245 -6.85 7.47 -31.06
CA LEU A 245 -6.31 7.59 -29.72
C LEU A 245 -4.95 8.29 -29.76
N TYR A 246 -4.76 9.24 -28.87
CA TYR A 246 -3.52 9.99 -28.68
C TYR A 246 -3.04 9.93 -27.24
N THR A 247 -1.76 10.10 -27.05
CA THR A 247 -1.22 10.36 -25.69
C THR A 247 -1.61 11.76 -25.24
N LYS A 248 -1.45 12.04 -23.97
CA LYS A 248 -1.66 13.40 -23.45
C LYS A 248 -0.76 14.47 -24.09
N ASP A 249 0.36 14.05 -24.69
CA ASP A 249 1.31 14.94 -25.41
C ASP A 249 0.99 15.06 -26.89
N GLY A 250 -0.06 14.42 -27.36
CA GLY A 250 -0.51 14.50 -28.74
C GLY A 250 0.10 13.52 -29.74
N VAL A 251 0.77 12.49 -29.26
CA VAL A 251 1.31 11.41 -30.13
C VAL A 251 0.19 10.45 -30.48
N ARG A 252 -0.03 10.20 -31.77
CA ARG A 252 -1.05 9.27 -32.24
C ARG A 252 -0.66 7.83 -31.91
N LEU A 253 -1.55 7.12 -31.21
CA LEU A 253 -1.33 5.72 -30.83
C LEU A 253 -2.01 4.74 -31.80
N GLY A 254 -3.15 5.10 -32.35
CA GLY A 254 -3.85 4.22 -33.28
C GLY A 254 -5.29 4.63 -33.49
N THR A 255 -5.99 3.82 -34.28
CA THR A 255 -7.40 4.00 -34.61
C THR A 255 -8.25 3.20 -33.61
N ILE A 256 -9.21 3.84 -32.97
CA ILE A 256 -10.21 3.20 -32.10
C ILE A 256 -11.28 2.51 -32.96
N GLY A 257 -11.81 3.22 -33.93
CA GLY A 257 -12.83 2.70 -34.83
C GLY A 257 -12.93 3.51 -36.09
N GLU A 258 -13.36 2.87 -37.17
CA GLU A 258 -13.62 3.48 -38.47
C GLU A 258 -15.12 3.46 -38.77
N GLN A 259 -15.64 4.58 -39.26
CA GLN A 259 -17.06 4.79 -39.53
C GLN A 259 -17.29 5.10 -41.00
N ASN A 260 -18.56 5.17 -41.42
CA ASN A 260 -18.95 5.47 -42.78
C ASN A 260 -19.09 6.98 -43.07
N SER A 261 -19.09 7.80 -42.03
CA SER A 261 -19.21 9.25 -42.11
C SER A 261 -18.31 9.93 -41.09
N TRP A 262 -18.24 11.24 -41.13
CA TRP A 262 -17.48 12.04 -40.16
C TRP A 262 -17.84 11.67 -38.75
N VAL A 263 -16.84 11.44 -37.91
CA VAL A 263 -17.01 11.30 -36.44
C VAL A 263 -17.11 12.72 -35.88
N TRP A 264 -18.33 13.13 -35.59
CA TRP A 264 -18.62 14.51 -35.18
C TRP A 264 -18.36 14.72 -33.69
N THR A 265 -18.63 13.74 -32.88
CA THR A 265 -18.44 13.80 -31.44
C THR A 265 -17.94 12.47 -30.89
N CYS A 266 -17.16 12.53 -29.83
CA CYS A 266 -16.71 11.36 -29.08
C CYS A 266 -16.55 11.72 -27.61
N ARG A 267 -16.93 10.78 -26.73
CA ARG A 267 -16.84 10.93 -25.30
C ARG A 267 -16.39 9.62 -24.68
N VAL A 268 -15.64 9.74 -23.60
CA VAL A 268 -15.20 8.62 -22.81
C VAL A 268 -16.17 8.46 -21.64
N LYS A 269 -16.63 7.22 -21.40
CA LYS A 269 -17.45 6.92 -20.22
C LYS A 269 -16.62 7.18 -18.96
N PRO A 270 -17.15 7.90 -17.95
CA PRO A 270 -16.40 8.20 -16.73
C PRO A 270 -15.85 6.95 -16.05
N ASP A 271 -14.59 7.03 -15.61
CA ASP A 271 -13.86 5.98 -14.90
C ASP A 271 -13.84 4.63 -15.62
N SER A 272 -13.80 4.64 -16.94
CA SER A 272 -13.78 3.44 -17.76
C SER A 272 -12.97 3.62 -19.04
N ASN A 273 -12.82 2.54 -19.79
CA ASN A 273 -12.17 2.52 -21.11
C ASN A 273 -13.18 2.38 -22.26
N PHE A 274 -14.43 2.75 -22.04
CA PHE A 274 -15.45 2.77 -23.08
C PHE A 274 -15.49 4.14 -23.75
N VAL A 275 -15.49 4.14 -25.08
CA VAL A 275 -15.58 5.35 -25.89
C VAL A 275 -16.81 5.26 -26.78
N VAL A 276 -17.65 6.30 -26.75
CA VAL A 276 -18.82 6.40 -27.61
C VAL A 276 -18.61 7.47 -28.67
N LEU A 277 -18.90 7.11 -29.91
CA LEU A 277 -18.77 7.97 -31.08
C LEU A 277 -20.17 8.34 -31.58
N GLY A 278 -20.36 9.60 -31.96
CA GLY A 278 -21.52 10.05 -32.68
C GLY A 278 -21.13 10.57 -34.06
N CYS A 279 -21.79 10.10 -35.09
CA CYS A 279 -21.42 10.37 -36.47
C CYS A 279 -22.42 11.25 -37.18
N GLN A 280 -21.99 11.83 -38.32
CA GLN A 280 -22.80 12.69 -39.14
C GLN A 280 -24.03 11.97 -39.72
N ASP A 281 -23.91 10.70 -40.04
CA ASP A 281 -25.00 9.87 -40.58
C ASP A 281 -25.98 9.35 -39.51
N GLY A 282 -25.76 9.67 -38.27
CA GLY A 282 -26.58 9.21 -37.17
C GLY A 282 -26.12 7.92 -36.50
N THR A 283 -25.01 7.36 -36.91
CA THR A 283 -24.42 6.17 -36.27
C THR A 283 -23.86 6.53 -34.91
N ILE A 284 -24.20 5.72 -33.91
CA ILE A 284 -23.61 5.75 -32.58
C ILE A 284 -22.88 4.42 -32.36
N ALA A 285 -21.59 4.48 -32.08
CA ALA A 285 -20.76 3.32 -31.88
C ALA A 285 -20.08 3.38 -30.51
N CYS A 286 -20.17 2.30 -29.76
CA CYS A 286 -19.49 2.15 -28.47
C CYS A 286 -18.35 1.15 -28.65
N TYR A 287 -17.16 1.57 -28.25
CA TYR A 287 -15.94 0.76 -28.29
C TYR A 287 -15.39 0.58 -26.88
N GLN A 288 -14.94 -0.62 -26.61
CA GLN A 288 -14.14 -0.90 -25.42
C GLN A 288 -12.66 -0.90 -25.80
N LEU A 289 -11.88 -0.08 -25.15
CA LEU A 289 -10.44 -0.06 -25.30
C LEU A 289 -9.82 -1.04 -24.32
N ILE A 290 -9.03 -1.95 -24.83
CA ILE A 290 -8.26 -2.88 -24.03
C ILE A 290 -6.80 -2.48 -24.21
N PHE A 291 -6.21 -1.93 -23.14
CA PHE A 291 -4.79 -1.60 -23.12
C PHE A 291 -4.03 -2.85 -22.73
N SER A 292 -3.38 -3.46 -23.72
CA SER A 292 -2.51 -4.59 -23.45
C SER A 292 -1.29 -4.13 -22.67
N THR A 293 -0.87 -4.90 -21.68
CA THR A 293 0.39 -4.67 -21.00
C THR A 293 1.53 -5.14 -21.91
N VAL A 294 2.52 -4.29 -22.12
CA VAL A 294 3.74 -4.60 -22.81
C VAL A 294 4.88 -4.55 -21.82
N HIS A 295 5.53 -5.68 -21.61
CA HIS A 295 6.58 -5.80 -20.63
C HIS A 295 7.55 -6.92 -20.99
N GLY A 296 8.69 -6.90 -20.32
CA GLY A 296 9.68 -7.97 -20.35
C GLY A 296 10.40 -8.04 -19.02
N LEU A 297 10.76 -9.25 -18.62
CA LEU A 297 11.52 -9.48 -17.40
C LEU A 297 12.72 -10.37 -17.71
N TYR A 298 13.87 -9.96 -17.19
CA TYR A 298 15.06 -10.81 -17.14
C TYR A 298 15.68 -10.69 -15.75
N LYS A 299 15.63 -11.77 -14.99
CA LYS A 299 16.10 -11.83 -13.58
C LYS A 299 15.51 -10.68 -12.75
N ASP A 300 16.33 -9.71 -12.40
CA ASP A 300 15.96 -8.57 -11.53
C ASP A 300 15.67 -7.28 -12.31
N ARG A 301 15.67 -7.36 -13.65
CA ARG A 301 15.38 -6.22 -14.53
C ARG A 301 14.01 -6.38 -15.18
N TYR A 302 13.16 -5.43 -14.93
CA TYR A 302 11.81 -5.38 -15.46
C TYR A 302 11.67 -4.17 -16.37
N ALA A 303 11.31 -4.41 -17.62
CA ALA A 303 11.03 -3.36 -18.58
C ALA A 303 9.53 -3.35 -18.91
N TYR A 304 8.90 -2.19 -18.88
CA TYR A 304 7.49 -2.07 -19.18
C TYR A 304 7.19 -0.77 -19.95
N ARG A 305 6.09 -0.80 -20.67
CA ARG A 305 5.61 0.37 -21.40
C ARG A 305 4.86 1.30 -20.45
N ASP A 306 5.25 2.57 -20.46
CA ASP A 306 4.58 3.64 -19.73
C ASP A 306 4.08 4.69 -20.69
N SER A 307 2.86 5.20 -20.49
CA SER A 307 2.25 6.24 -21.33
C SER A 307 2.22 5.90 -22.82
N MET A 308 2.27 4.63 -23.18
CA MET A 308 2.23 4.05 -24.52
C MET A 308 3.45 4.36 -25.41
N THR A 309 4.26 5.36 -25.08
CA THR A 309 5.38 5.81 -25.91
C THR A 309 6.74 5.72 -25.23
N ASP A 310 6.76 5.44 -23.96
CA ASP A 310 7.97 5.35 -23.15
C ASP A 310 8.19 3.92 -22.67
N VAL A 311 9.45 3.60 -22.41
CA VAL A 311 9.84 2.35 -21.75
C VAL A 311 10.52 2.70 -20.44
N ILE A 312 10.06 2.11 -19.34
CA ILE A 312 10.71 2.20 -18.05
C ILE A 312 11.38 0.88 -17.75
N VAL A 313 12.67 0.92 -17.46
CA VAL A 313 13.42 -0.24 -16.97
C VAL A 313 13.64 -0.04 -15.48
N GLN A 314 13.16 -0.98 -14.70
CA GLN A 314 13.27 -0.98 -13.24
C GLN A 314 14.15 -2.12 -12.78
N HIS A 315 15.12 -1.79 -11.93
CA HIS A 315 15.86 -2.80 -11.20
C HIS A 315 15.06 -3.18 -9.94
N LEU A 316 14.60 -4.42 -9.86
CA LEU A 316 13.65 -4.84 -8.83
C LEU A 316 14.25 -4.91 -7.41
N ILE A 317 15.56 -5.04 -7.30
CA ILE A 317 16.26 -5.10 -6.02
C ILE A 317 16.60 -3.68 -5.52
N THR A 318 17.22 -2.86 -6.36
CA THR A 318 17.63 -1.49 -6.00
C THR A 318 16.52 -0.45 -6.16
N GLU A 319 15.42 -0.82 -6.81
CA GLU A 319 14.28 0.06 -7.15
C GLU A 319 14.62 1.25 -8.05
N GLN A 320 15.81 1.28 -8.62
CA GLN A 320 16.20 2.30 -9.59
C GLN A 320 15.40 2.16 -10.88
N LYS A 321 14.96 3.29 -11.43
CA LYS A 321 14.20 3.35 -12.67
C LYS A 321 14.89 4.24 -13.68
N VAL A 322 14.88 3.81 -14.94
CA VAL A 322 15.36 4.58 -16.09
C VAL A 322 14.23 4.67 -17.11
N ARG A 323 13.99 5.89 -17.61
CA ARG A 323 12.98 6.14 -18.63
C ARG A 323 13.64 6.34 -19.98
N ILE A 324 13.17 5.57 -20.95
CA ILE A 324 13.56 5.69 -22.35
C ILE A 324 12.38 6.25 -23.12
N LYS A 325 12.51 7.47 -23.62
CA LYS A 325 11.47 8.13 -24.44
C LYS A 325 11.63 7.73 -25.90
N CYS A 326 10.71 6.94 -26.42
CA CYS A 326 10.72 6.49 -27.81
C CYS A 326 9.97 7.44 -28.73
N ARG A 327 9.08 8.27 -28.21
CA ARG A 327 8.27 9.25 -28.94
C ARG A 327 7.34 8.67 -30.00
N GLU A 328 7.18 7.37 -30.03
CA GLU A 328 6.27 6.62 -30.88
C GLU A 328 5.65 5.49 -30.07
N LEU A 329 4.57 4.89 -30.59
CA LEU A 329 3.92 3.78 -29.93
C LEU A 329 4.90 2.61 -29.76
N VAL A 330 5.11 2.21 -28.52
CA VAL A 330 5.88 1.00 -28.19
C VAL A 330 4.99 -0.22 -28.37
N LYS A 331 5.27 -1.06 -29.38
CA LYS A 331 4.46 -2.24 -29.68
C LYS A 331 4.87 -3.45 -28.85
N LYS A 332 6.18 -3.71 -28.75
CA LYS A 332 6.74 -4.86 -28.06
C LYS A 332 8.02 -4.47 -27.33
N ILE A 333 8.29 -5.16 -26.25
CA ILE A 333 9.52 -5.04 -25.47
C ILE A 333 10.08 -6.44 -25.24
N ALA A 334 11.38 -6.59 -25.39
CA ALA A 334 12.10 -7.79 -25.01
C ALA A 334 13.38 -7.42 -24.28
N ILE A 335 13.71 -8.16 -23.25
CA ILE A 335 14.90 -7.95 -22.44
C ILE A 335 15.62 -9.28 -22.20
N TYR A 336 16.92 -9.27 -22.34
CA TYR A 336 17.77 -10.43 -22.07
C TYR A 336 19.18 -9.97 -21.75
N ARG A 337 19.69 -10.35 -20.61
CA ARG A 337 21.01 -9.91 -20.11
C ARG A 337 21.20 -8.41 -20.23
N ASN A 338 22.20 -7.97 -20.99
CA ASN A 338 22.50 -6.55 -21.22
C ASN A 338 21.83 -5.98 -22.49
N ARG A 339 20.89 -6.67 -23.08
CA ARG A 339 20.17 -6.25 -24.28
C ARG A 339 18.71 -5.89 -23.98
N LEU A 340 18.23 -4.85 -24.60
CA LEU A 340 16.83 -4.43 -24.58
C LEU A 340 16.40 -4.13 -26.01
N ALA A 341 15.37 -4.80 -26.47
CA ALA A 341 14.79 -4.56 -27.78
C ALA A 341 13.41 -3.91 -27.62
N ILE A 342 13.18 -2.83 -28.35
CA ILE A 342 11.93 -2.09 -28.37
C ILE A 342 11.42 -2.04 -29.81
N GLN A 343 10.25 -2.61 -30.06
CA GLN A 343 9.58 -2.51 -31.34
C GLN A 343 8.70 -1.28 -31.40
N LEU A 344 8.97 -0.43 -32.38
CA LEU A 344 8.16 0.72 -32.74
C LEU A 344 7.42 0.41 -34.06
N PRO A 345 6.46 1.22 -34.54
CA PRO A 345 5.70 0.95 -35.75
C PRO A 345 6.54 0.68 -36.99
N GLU A 346 7.64 1.41 -37.19
CA GLU A 346 8.44 1.36 -38.41
C GLU A 346 9.89 0.88 -38.16
N LYS A 347 10.25 0.54 -36.90
CA LYS A 347 11.62 0.17 -36.57
C LYS A 347 11.71 -0.63 -35.28
N ILE A 348 12.84 -1.29 -35.07
CA ILE A 348 13.20 -1.93 -33.82
C ILE A 348 14.49 -1.30 -33.32
N LEU A 349 14.47 -0.83 -32.09
CA LEU A 349 15.64 -0.28 -31.39
C LEU A 349 16.23 -1.35 -30.50
N ILE A 350 17.55 -1.53 -30.60
CA ILE A 350 18.27 -2.46 -29.73
C ILE A 350 19.22 -1.65 -28.86
N TYR A 351 19.04 -1.76 -27.56
CA TYR A 351 19.84 -1.09 -26.55
C TYR A 351 20.78 -2.07 -25.88
N GLU A 352 21.92 -1.58 -25.44
CA GLU A 352 22.85 -2.32 -24.58
C GLU A 352 23.21 -1.51 -23.33
N LEU A 353 23.58 -2.19 -22.26
CA LEU A 353 24.13 -1.57 -21.07
C LEU A 353 25.58 -1.14 -21.31
N TYR A 354 26.01 -0.06 -20.64
CA TYR A 354 27.39 0.42 -20.71
C TYR A 354 28.39 -0.56 -20.11
N SER A 355 28.01 -1.30 -19.10
CA SER A 355 28.83 -2.29 -18.41
C SER A 355 28.05 -3.56 -18.09
N ASP A 356 28.76 -4.63 -17.80
CA ASP A 356 28.16 -5.91 -17.37
C ASP A 356 27.87 -5.94 -15.85
N ASP A 357 28.04 -4.82 -15.15
CA ASP A 357 27.67 -4.70 -13.74
C ASP A 357 26.17 -4.85 -13.58
N SER A 358 25.78 -5.70 -12.64
CA SER A 358 24.35 -5.96 -12.36
C SER A 358 23.58 -4.73 -11.86
N SER A 359 24.28 -3.72 -11.34
CA SER A 359 23.71 -2.46 -10.90
C SER A 359 23.63 -1.38 -11.99
N ASP A 360 24.22 -1.60 -13.15
CA ASP A 360 24.21 -0.63 -14.25
C ASP A 360 22.81 -0.51 -14.85
N MET A 361 22.34 0.74 -14.92
CA MET A 361 21.02 1.08 -15.49
C MET A 361 21.14 2.01 -16.71
N HIS A 362 22.33 2.16 -17.27
CA HIS A 362 22.58 3.03 -18.40
C HIS A 362 22.46 2.26 -19.73
N TYR A 363 21.34 2.47 -20.41
CA TYR A 363 21.09 1.89 -21.72
C TYR A 363 21.44 2.86 -22.83
N ARG A 364 22.19 2.39 -23.82
CA ARG A 364 22.52 3.15 -25.03
C ARG A 364 22.06 2.39 -26.26
N VAL A 365 21.74 3.09 -27.32
CA VAL A 365 21.35 2.49 -28.58
C VAL A 365 22.54 1.78 -29.20
N LYS A 366 22.43 0.47 -29.42
CA LYS A 366 23.42 -0.33 -30.15
C LYS A 366 23.14 -0.36 -31.63
N GLU A 367 21.92 -0.68 -32.03
CA GLU A 367 21.48 -0.83 -33.38
C GLU A 367 20.05 -0.30 -33.57
N LYS A 368 19.77 0.21 -34.76
CA LYS A 368 18.42 0.55 -35.23
C LYS A 368 18.11 -0.25 -36.47
N ILE A 369 17.07 -1.06 -36.41
CA ILE A 369 16.58 -1.81 -37.58
C ILE A 369 15.39 -1.02 -38.14
N CYS A 370 15.64 -0.22 -39.20
CA CYS A 370 14.64 0.65 -39.82
C CYS A 370 13.78 -0.13 -40.83
N ARG A 371 13.05 -1.11 -40.33
CA ARG A 371 12.16 -1.95 -41.10
C ARG A 371 10.89 -2.23 -40.33
N LYS A 372 9.76 -2.24 -41.01
CA LYS A 372 8.49 -2.59 -40.41
C LYS A 372 8.38 -4.11 -40.30
N PHE A 373 8.15 -4.57 -39.07
CA PHE A 373 7.92 -5.98 -38.77
C PHE A 373 6.54 -6.17 -38.17
N GLU A 374 5.88 -7.23 -38.61
CA GLU A 374 4.67 -7.71 -37.95
C GLU A 374 5.02 -8.96 -37.14
N CYS A 375 4.87 -8.90 -35.86
CA CYS A 375 5.11 -10.03 -34.96
C CYS A 375 4.14 -10.03 -33.78
N ASN A 376 3.79 -11.25 -33.37
CA ASN A 376 2.96 -11.43 -32.18
C ASN A 376 3.79 -11.39 -30.89
N LEU A 377 5.02 -11.89 -30.97
CA LEU A 377 5.98 -11.94 -29.88
C LEU A 377 7.36 -11.53 -30.38
N LEU A 378 8.08 -10.79 -29.58
CA LEU A 378 9.46 -10.39 -29.82
C LEU A 378 10.35 -10.95 -28.73
N VAL A 379 11.46 -11.52 -29.10
CA VAL A 379 12.48 -12.04 -28.18
C VAL A 379 13.82 -11.48 -28.59
N VAL A 380 14.66 -11.11 -27.64
CA VAL A 380 16.04 -10.67 -27.86
C VAL A 380 17.00 -11.65 -27.21
N CYS A 381 18.08 -11.94 -27.93
CA CYS A 381 19.24 -12.69 -27.44
C CYS A 381 20.47 -11.79 -27.47
N SER A 382 21.62 -12.31 -27.05
CA SER A 382 22.84 -11.50 -27.02
C SER A 382 23.28 -10.95 -28.38
N GLN A 383 23.01 -11.68 -29.47
CA GLN A 383 23.42 -11.34 -30.82
C GLN A 383 22.29 -11.34 -31.85
N HIS A 384 21.10 -11.77 -31.48
CA HIS A 384 19.98 -11.97 -32.39
C HIS A 384 18.68 -11.44 -31.77
N ILE A 385 17.76 -11.08 -32.68
CA ILE A 385 16.35 -10.90 -32.34
C ILE A 385 15.53 -12.01 -32.98
N ILE A 386 14.49 -12.45 -32.35
CA ILE A 386 13.61 -13.49 -32.80
C ILE A 386 12.19 -12.94 -32.87
N LEU A 387 11.63 -12.99 -34.06
CA LEU A 387 10.29 -12.53 -34.36
C LEU A 387 9.37 -13.75 -34.51
N CYS A 388 8.30 -13.74 -33.72
CA CYS A 388 7.28 -14.77 -33.82
C CYS A 388 6.05 -14.23 -34.56
N GLN A 389 5.65 -14.89 -35.65
CA GLN A 389 4.42 -14.61 -36.35
C GLN A 389 3.65 -15.89 -36.53
N GLU A 390 2.55 -16.08 -35.85
CA GLU A 390 1.71 -17.29 -35.87
C GLU A 390 2.51 -18.60 -35.64
N LYS A 391 2.84 -19.32 -36.66
CA LYS A 391 3.60 -20.60 -36.60
C LYS A 391 5.08 -20.45 -36.90
N ARG A 392 5.51 -19.25 -37.24
CA ARG A 392 6.83 -18.98 -37.79
C ARG A 392 7.70 -18.23 -36.81
N LEU A 393 8.92 -18.70 -36.61
CA LEU A 393 9.97 -18.00 -35.89
C LEU A 393 11.06 -17.58 -36.87
N GLN A 394 11.40 -16.29 -36.89
CA GLN A 394 12.50 -15.76 -37.69
C GLN A 394 13.62 -15.27 -36.77
N CYS A 395 14.83 -15.75 -37.02
CA CYS A 395 16.02 -15.27 -36.32
C CYS A 395 16.77 -14.28 -37.20
N LEU A 396 16.91 -13.07 -36.71
CA LEU A 396 17.59 -11.98 -37.39
C LEU A 396 18.82 -11.55 -36.58
N SER A 397 19.91 -11.28 -37.28
CA SER A 397 21.01 -10.56 -36.65
C SER A 397 20.63 -9.11 -36.35
N PHE A 398 21.40 -8.41 -35.56
CA PHE A 398 21.15 -6.99 -35.27
C PHE A 398 21.31 -6.10 -36.51
N ASN A 399 21.97 -6.62 -37.57
CA ASN A 399 22.10 -5.95 -38.85
C ASN A 399 20.92 -6.22 -39.81
N SER A 400 19.84 -6.80 -39.31
CA SER A 400 18.64 -7.13 -40.08
C SER A 400 18.81 -8.28 -41.09
N VAL A 401 19.88 -9.06 -41.02
CA VAL A 401 20.10 -10.22 -41.85
C VAL A 401 19.37 -11.42 -41.25
N ARG A 402 18.47 -12.03 -42.04
CA ARG A 402 17.79 -13.26 -41.65
C ARG A 402 18.75 -14.43 -41.68
N GLU A 403 19.03 -15.02 -40.54
CA GLU A 403 19.93 -16.18 -40.43
C GLU A 403 19.20 -17.51 -40.44
N LYS A 404 18.08 -17.61 -39.71
CA LYS A 404 17.30 -18.85 -39.61
C LYS A 404 15.81 -18.60 -39.52
N GLU A 405 15.05 -19.64 -39.93
CA GLU A 405 13.60 -19.65 -39.82
C GLU A 405 13.15 -21.02 -39.38
N TRP A 406 12.20 -21.06 -38.42
CA TRP A 406 11.56 -22.28 -37.97
C TRP A 406 10.07 -22.18 -38.23
N VAL A 407 9.46 -23.24 -38.76
CA VAL A 407 8.02 -23.33 -38.91
C VAL A 407 7.51 -24.41 -37.99
N MET A 408 6.59 -24.03 -37.09
CA MET A 408 6.03 -24.94 -36.08
C MET A 408 4.77 -25.64 -36.63
N GLU A 409 4.40 -26.73 -35.95
CA GLU A 409 3.20 -27.49 -36.32
C GLU A 409 1.89 -26.74 -36.03
N SER A 410 1.89 -25.88 -35.03
CA SER A 410 0.74 -25.17 -34.53
C SER A 410 1.11 -23.73 -34.18
N LEU A 411 0.11 -22.93 -33.83
CA LEU A 411 0.32 -21.54 -33.37
C LEU A 411 1.20 -21.50 -32.14
N ILE A 412 2.14 -20.58 -32.14
CA ILE A 412 3.04 -20.32 -31.01
C ILE A 412 2.30 -19.46 -29.98
N ARG A 413 2.18 -19.98 -28.77
CA ARG A 413 1.51 -19.29 -27.67
C ARG A 413 2.47 -18.65 -26.68
N TYR A 414 3.64 -19.23 -26.50
CA TYR A 414 4.60 -18.78 -25.51
C TYR A 414 6.03 -19.03 -25.95
N ILE A 415 6.90 -18.07 -25.72
CA ILE A 415 8.35 -18.19 -25.95
C ILE A 415 9.10 -17.64 -24.76
N LYS A 416 10.12 -18.36 -24.33
CA LYS A 416 11.01 -17.90 -23.25
C LYS A 416 12.46 -18.26 -23.60
N VAL A 417 13.38 -17.31 -23.39
CA VAL A 417 14.83 -17.57 -23.51
C VAL A 417 15.31 -18.23 -22.23
N ILE A 418 15.88 -19.41 -22.33
CA ILE A 418 16.42 -20.14 -21.17
C ILE A 418 17.90 -19.89 -20.93
N GLY A 419 18.57 -19.21 -21.84
CA GLY A 419 19.98 -18.87 -21.73
C GLY A 419 20.90 -19.80 -22.51
N GLY A 420 22.19 -19.59 -22.36
CA GLY A 420 23.27 -20.29 -23.05
C GLY A 420 24.40 -19.35 -23.42
N PRO A 421 25.46 -19.86 -24.09
CA PRO A 421 26.53 -19.02 -24.57
C PRO A 421 26.03 -17.99 -25.61
N PRO A 422 26.64 -16.81 -25.74
CA PRO A 422 26.24 -15.82 -26.73
C PRO A 422 26.23 -16.42 -28.16
N GLY A 423 25.12 -16.25 -28.87
CA GLY A 423 24.88 -16.80 -30.17
C GLY A 423 24.39 -18.27 -30.21
N ARG A 424 24.29 -18.91 -29.03
CA ARG A 424 23.83 -20.31 -28.88
C ARG A 424 22.76 -20.44 -27.79
N GLU A 425 21.98 -19.42 -27.58
CA GLU A 425 20.93 -19.44 -26.57
C GLU A 425 19.84 -20.46 -26.92
N GLY A 426 19.25 -21.05 -25.92
CA GLY A 426 18.11 -21.94 -26.03
C GLY A 426 16.79 -21.19 -25.83
N LEU A 427 15.78 -21.56 -26.57
CA LEU A 427 14.43 -21.06 -26.48
C LEU A 427 13.48 -22.18 -26.10
N LEU A 428 12.54 -21.91 -25.20
CA LEU A 428 11.38 -22.77 -24.97
C LEU A 428 10.19 -22.19 -25.72
N VAL A 429 9.53 -23.04 -26.49
CA VAL A 429 8.37 -22.67 -27.28
C VAL A 429 7.18 -23.54 -26.90
N GLY A 430 6.08 -22.93 -26.48
CA GLY A 430 4.81 -23.57 -26.19
C GLY A 430 3.82 -23.34 -27.33
N LEU A 431 3.23 -24.41 -27.85
CA LEU A 431 2.30 -24.36 -29.00
C LEU A 431 0.84 -24.54 -28.54
N LYS A 432 -0.07 -24.12 -29.37
CA LYS A 432 -1.51 -24.28 -29.16
C LYS A 432 -1.94 -25.76 -29.09
N ASN A 433 -1.28 -26.65 -29.80
CA ASN A 433 -1.57 -28.08 -29.79
C ASN A 433 -1.02 -28.80 -28.54
N GLY A 434 -0.37 -28.08 -27.64
CA GLY A 434 0.21 -28.62 -26.42
C GLY A 434 1.65 -29.08 -26.52
N ALA A 435 2.28 -29.02 -27.71
CA ALA A 435 3.68 -29.35 -27.86
C ALA A 435 4.58 -28.29 -27.22
N ILE A 436 5.62 -28.74 -26.51
CA ILE A 436 6.66 -27.90 -25.93
C ILE A 436 7.98 -28.26 -26.54
N LEU A 437 8.59 -27.28 -27.18
CA LEU A 437 9.82 -27.49 -27.98
C LEU A 437 10.97 -26.67 -27.37
N LYS A 438 12.18 -27.18 -27.51
CA LYS A 438 13.42 -26.47 -27.25
C LYS A 438 14.13 -26.21 -28.59
N ILE A 439 14.46 -24.95 -28.80
CA ILE A 439 15.12 -24.51 -30.04
C ILE A 439 16.41 -23.80 -29.65
N PHE A 440 17.52 -24.22 -30.27
CA PHE A 440 18.78 -23.47 -30.17
C PHE A 440 18.91 -22.52 -31.33
N VAL A 441 19.34 -21.30 -31.07
CA VAL A 441 19.43 -20.23 -32.09
C VAL A 441 20.37 -20.62 -33.24
N ASP A 442 21.40 -21.40 -32.95
CA ASP A 442 22.38 -21.88 -33.95
C ASP A 442 22.02 -23.23 -34.63
N ASN A 443 20.92 -23.83 -34.23
CA ASN A 443 20.50 -25.14 -34.72
C ASN A 443 19.14 -25.06 -35.48
N PRO A 444 19.07 -25.57 -36.73
CA PRO A 444 17.81 -25.54 -37.46
C PRO A 444 16.77 -26.59 -37.02
N PHE A 445 17.12 -27.52 -36.13
CA PHE A 445 16.23 -28.61 -35.73
C PHE A 445 15.68 -28.41 -34.32
N PRO A 446 14.35 -28.20 -34.17
CA PRO A 446 13.70 -28.15 -32.86
C PRO A 446 13.71 -29.49 -32.14
N ILE A 447 13.82 -29.48 -30.86
CA ILE A 447 13.75 -30.68 -30.01
C ILE A 447 12.42 -30.67 -29.24
N THR A 448 11.59 -31.71 -29.44
CA THR A 448 10.35 -31.85 -28.69
C THR A 448 10.64 -32.33 -27.28
N LEU A 449 10.31 -31.55 -26.29
CA LEU A 449 10.45 -31.89 -24.86
C LEU A 449 9.25 -32.68 -24.34
N LEU A 450 8.05 -32.14 -24.54
CA LEU A 450 6.79 -32.71 -24.07
C LEU A 450 5.68 -32.41 -25.06
N LYS A 451 4.65 -33.27 -25.03
CA LYS A 451 3.41 -32.98 -25.74
C LYS A 451 2.22 -33.12 -24.82
N LEU A 452 1.56 -32.04 -24.57
CA LEU A 452 0.35 -31.97 -23.74
C LEU A 452 -0.90 -32.14 -24.60
N THR A 453 -2.02 -32.44 -23.96
CA THR A 453 -3.32 -32.54 -24.63
C THR A 453 -4.02 -31.20 -24.81
N THR A 454 -3.58 -30.18 -24.08
CA THR A 454 -4.18 -28.85 -24.07
C THR A 454 -3.17 -27.78 -24.45
N SER A 455 -3.69 -26.61 -24.81
CA SER A 455 -2.89 -25.45 -25.18
C SER A 455 -2.03 -24.95 -24.00
N VAL A 456 -0.83 -24.54 -24.29
CA VAL A 456 0.10 -23.98 -23.28
C VAL A 456 -0.17 -22.47 -23.10
N ARG A 457 -0.41 -22.02 -21.89
CA ARG A 457 -0.54 -20.59 -21.55
C ARG A 457 0.77 -19.96 -21.15
N CYS A 458 1.47 -20.59 -20.23
CA CYS A 458 2.82 -20.17 -19.83
C CYS A 458 3.60 -21.38 -19.32
N LEU A 459 4.91 -21.24 -19.28
CA LEU A 459 5.80 -22.27 -18.80
C LEU A 459 7.05 -21.66 -18.19
N ASP A 460 7.69 -22.38 -17.33
CA ASP A 460 8.96 -22.03 -16.73
C ASP A 460 9.77 -23.27 -16.40
N MET A 461 11.07 -23.13 -16.52
CA MET A 461 12.02 -24.24 -16.32
C MET A 461 12.77 -24.01 -15.01
N SER A 462 13.02 -25.09 -14.26
CA SER A 462 13.79 -25.00 -13.03
C SER A 462 15.23 -24.55 -13.28
N ALA A 463 15.90 -24.11 -12.21
CA ALA A 463 17.27 -23.60 -12.29
C ALA A 463 18.26 -24.61 -12.91
N SER A 464 18.10 -25.89 -12.59
CA SER A 464 18.92 -26.99 -13.16
C SER A 464 18.48 -27.43 -14.55
N ARG A 465 17.34 -26.93 -15.06
CA ARG A 465 16.71 -27.33 -16.31
C ARG A 465 16.23 -28.78 -16.36
N ASN A 466 15.99 -29.38 -15.22
CA ASN A 466 15.51 -30.76 -15.09
C ASN A 466 14.00 -30.88 -14.97
N LYS A 467 13.34 -29.83 -14.48
CA LYS A 467 11.90 -29.80 -14.25
C LYS A 467 11.25 -28.67 -15.06
N LEU A 468 10.10 -28.95 -15.61
CA LEU A 468 9.32 -27.99 -16.39
C LEU A 468 7.94 -27.82 -15.77
N ALA A 469 7.58 -26.59 -15.43
CA ALA A 469 6.24 -26.22 -14.99
C ALA A 469 5.47 -25.60 -16.15
N VAL A 470 4.26 -26.08 -16.36
CA VAL A 470 3.39 -25.62 -17.45
C VAL A 470 2.02 -25.26 -16.88
N VAL A 471 1.50 -24.11 -17.26
CA VAL A 471 0.10 -23.74 -17.01
C VAL A 471 -0.65 -23.89 -18.33
N ASP A 472 -1.67 -24.73 -18.30
CA ASP A 472 -2.48 -25.01 -19.49
C ASP A 472 -3.69 -24.08 -19.65
N GLU A 473 -4.46 -24.29 -20.68
CA GLU A 473 -5.66 -23.52 -21.00
C GLU A 473 -6.77 -23.66 -19.96
N HIS A 474 -6.77 -24.75 -19.19
CA HIS A 474 -7.73 -25.02 -18.13
C HIS A 474 -7.29 -24.48 -16.76
N ASN A 475 -6.26 -23.62 -16.73
CA ASN A 475 -5.68 -23.06 -15.51
C ASN A 475 -5.14 -24.13 -14.53
N THR A 476 -4.61 -25.20 -15.07
CA THR A 476 -3.97 -26.26 -14.29
C THR A 476 -2.46 -26.15 -14.41
N LEU A 477 -1.78 -26.13 -13.25
CA LEU A 477 -0.32 -26.23 -13.20
C LEU A 477 0.09 -27.69 -13.29
N LEU A 478 0.95 -28.00 -14.25
CA LEU A 478 1.52 -29.33 -14.45
C LEU A 478 3.04 -29.24 -14.36
N VAL A 479 3.65 -30.05 -13.50
CA VAL A 479 5.10 -30.10 -13.35
C VAL A 479 5.62 -31.46 -13.78
N TYR A 480 6.53 -31.43 -14.75
CA TYR A 480 7.11 -32.63 -15.36
C TYR A 480 8.61 -32.70 -15.10
N ASP A 481 9.11 -33.94 -14.95
CA ASP A 481 10.52 -34.24 -15.08
C ASP A 481 10.85 -34.37 -16.59
N ILE A 482 11.82 -33.60 -17.06
CA ILE A 482 12.12 -33.53 -18.49
C ILE A 482 12.75 -34.83 -19.00
N ARG A 483 13.58 -35.50 -18.19
CA ARG A 483 14.26 -36.74 -18.61
C ARG A 483 13.31 -37.90 -18.68
N SER A 484 12.52 -38.13 -17.66
CA SER A 484 11.56 -39.24 -17.61
C SER A 484 10.23 -38.92 -18.28
N LYS A 485 9.94 -37.66 -18.49
CA LYS A 485 8.65 -37.12 -18.99
C LYS A 485 7.46 -37.48 -18.08
N GLU A 486 7.73 -37.79 -16.84
CA GLU A 486 6.70 -38.09 -15.83
C GLU A 486 6.10 -36.82 -15.24
N LEU A 487 4.77 -36.86 -15.03
CA LEU A 487 4.07 -35.83 -14.28
C LEU A 487 4.39 -35.98 -12.78
N LEU A 488 5.10 -35.03 -12.21
CA LEU A 488 5.48 -35.05 -10.80
C LEU A 488 4.31 -34.67 -9.90
N PHE A 489 3.61 -33.61 -10.23
CA PHE A 489 2.40 -33.18 -9.56
C PHE A 489 1.60 -32.21 -10.43
N GLN A 490 0.34 -31.99 -10.05
CA GLN A 490 -0.52 -30.98 -10.67
C GLN A 490 -1.30 -30.22 -9.60
N GLU A 491 -1.57 -28.94 -9.85
CA GLU A 491 -2.35 -28.06 -8.97
C GLU A 491 -3.38 -27.30 -9.78
N PRO A 492 -4.62 -27.20 -9.30
CA PRO A 492 -5.67 -26.45 -9.99
C PRO A 492 -5.54 -24.95 -9.71
N ASN A 493 -6.29 -24.14 -10.47
CA ASN A 493 -6.40 -22.70 -10.26
C ASN A 493 -5.07 -21.95 -10.36
N ALA A 494 -4.29 -22.24 -11.39
CA ALA A 494 -3.06 -21.53 -11.69
C ALA A 494 -3.22 -20.72 -12.97
N ASN A 495 -2.85 -19.44 -12.96
CA ASN A 495 -2.81 -18.58 -14.12
C ASN A 495 -1.39 -18.19 -14.54
N SER A 496 -0.43 -18.37 -13.67
CA SER A 496 0.98 -18.09 -13.93
C SER A 496 1.85 -18.93 -13.01
N VAL A 497 3.10 -19.14 -13.40
CA VAL A 497 4.07 -19.95 -12.65
C VAL A 497 5.46 -19.34 -12.79
N ALA A 498 6.25 -19.44 -11.73
CA ALA A 498 7.66 -19.11 -11.74
C ALA A 498 8.45 -20.03 -10.81
N TRP A 499 9.55 -20.56 -11.31
CA TRP A 499 10.51 -21.31 -10.49
C TRP A 499 11.44 -20.37 -9.75
N ASN A 500 11.84 -20.77 -8.54
CA ASN A 500 12.90 -20.06 -7.82
C ASN A 500 14.23 -20.22 -8.56
N THR A 501 14.92 -19.11 -8.79
CA THR A 501 16.20 -19.11 -9.52
C THR A 501 17.36 -19.67 -8.73
N GLN A 502 17.23 -19.81 -7.42
CA GLN A 502 18.29 -20.26 -6.52
C GLN A 502 18.00 -21.63 -5.90
N CYS A 503 16.75 -22.03 -5.78
CA CYS A 503 16.33 -23.28 -5.20
C CYS A 503 15.57 -24.13 -6.21
N GLU A 504 16.06 -25.34 -6.43
CA GLU A 504 15.54 -26.26 -7.46
C GLU A 504 14.10 -26.72 -7.24
N ASP A 505 13.72 -26.91 -5.98
CA ASP A 505 12.44 -27.55 -5.64
C ASP A 505 11.34 -26.56 -5.24
N MET A 506 11.59 -25.28 -5.39
CA MET A 506 10.62 -24.25 -5.04
C MET A 506 10.06 -23.55 -6.26
N LEU A 507 8.75 -23.47 -6.32
CA LEU A 507 8.03 -22.68 -7.32
C LEU A 507 6.87 -21.92 -6.70
N CYS A 508 6.45 -20.87 -7.36
CA CYS A 508 5.24 -20.14 -6.99
C CYS A 508 4.28 -20.10 -8.18
N PHE A 509 3.00 -20.03 -7.88
CA PHE A 509 1.96 -19.86 -8.88
C PHE A 509 0.83 -19.03 -8.30
N SER A 510 0.12 -18.33 -9.15
CA SER A 510 -1.02 -17.50 -8.74
C SER A 510 -2.30 -17.97 -9.40
N GLY A 511 -3.42 -17.75 -8.74
CA GLY A 511 -4.73 -18.05 -9.25
C GLY A 511 -5.82 -17.83 -8.17
N ASN A 512 -7.04 -17.51 -8.59
CA ASN A 512 -8.20 -17.26 -7.72
C ASN A 512 -7.95 -16.26 -6.57
N GLY A 513 -7.08 -15.27 -6.79
CA GLY A 513 -6.75 -14.28 -5.78
C GLY A 513 -5.76 -14.74 -4.71
N TYR A 514 -5.07 -15.85 -4.93
CA TYR A 514 -4.07 -16.38 -4.01
C TYR A 514 -2.70 -16.51 -4.69
N LEU A 515 -1.66 -16.22 -3.93
CA LEU A 515 -0.29 -16.61 -4.22
C LEU A 515 -0.03 -17.95 -3.54
N ASN A 516 0.42 -18.93 -4.31
CA ASN A 516 0.71 -20.28 -3.82
C ASN A 516 2.19 -20.56 -3.97
N ILE A 517 2.80 -21.11 -2.92
CA ILE A 517 4.20 -21.50 -2.90
C ILE A 517 4.26 -22.99 -2.64
N LYS A 518 4.93 -23.71 -3.52
CA LYS A 518 5.13 -25.15 -3.41
C LYS A 518 6.61 -25.45 -3.27
N ALA A 519 6.97 -26.14 -2.22
CA ALA A 519 8.32 -26.63 -1.96
C ALA A 519 8.31 -28.17 -2.01
N SER A 520 8.93 -28.77 -3.05
CA SER A 520 8.99 -30.22 -3.23
C SER A 520 7.61 -30.89 -3.11
N ASN A 521 7.49 -31.92 -2.26
CA ASN A 521 6.24 -32.65 -2.03
C ASN A 521 5.40 -32.10 -0.86
N PHE A 522 5.78 -30.97 -0.29
CA PHE A 522 5.05 -30.38 0.81
C PHE A 522 3.72 -29.78 0.35
N PRO A 523 2.76 -29.62 1.26
CA PRO A 523 1.52 -28.90 0.96
C PRO A 523 1.77 -27.49 0.49
N VAL A 524 0.87 -26.97 -0.35
CA VAL A 524 0.94 -25.61 -0.86
C VAL A 524 0.70 -24.60 0.26
N HIS A 525 1.59 -23.62 0.37
CA HIS A 525 1.39 -22.45 1.24
C HIS A 525 0.63 -21.36 0.48
N GLN A 526 -0.51 -20.91 1.00
CA GLN A 526 -1.36 -19.92 0.34
C GLN A 526 -1.32 -18.57 1.06
N GLN A 527 -1.28 -17.50 0.27
CA GLN A 527 -1.36 -16.12 0.73
C GLN A 527 -2.31 -15.35 -0.19
N LYS A 528 -3.18 -14.51 0.37
CA LYS A 528 -4.05 -13.66 -0.45
C LYS A 528 -3.23 -12.65 -1.24
N MET A 529 -3.32 -12.72 -2.55
CA MET A 529 -2.68 -11.77 -3.44
C MET A 529 -3.24 -11.90 -4.85
N GLN A 530 -3.49 -10.79 -5.51
CA GLN A 530 -3.88 -10.76 -6.91
C GLN A 530 -2.68 -10.36 -7.76
N GLY A 531 -2.55 -10.96 -8.95
CA GLY A 531 -1.52 -10.64 -9.89
C GLY A 531 -1.00 -11.88 -10.62
N PHE A 532 -0.13 -11.64 -11.60
CA PHE A 532 0.56 -12.70 -12.33
C PHE A 532 1.98 -12.82 -11.81
N MET A 533 2.39 -14.04 -11.50
CA MET A 533 3.76 -14.33 -11.11
C MET A 533 4.65 -14.36 -12.34
N VAL A 534 5.63 -13.49 -12.39
CA VAL A 534 6.55 -13.39 -13.52
C VAL A 534 7.98 -13.77 -13.16
N GLY A 535 8.30 -13.86 -11.88
CA GLY A 535 9.62 -14.27 -11.41
C GLY A 535 9.64 -14.60 -9.93
N TYR A 536 10.57 -15.50 -9.56
CA TYR A 536 10.82 -15.89 -8.19
C TYR A 536 12.33 -16.01 -7.97
N ASN A 537 12.90 -15.03 -7.29
CA ASN A 537 14.34 -14.98 -7.06
C ASN A 537 14.63 -14.88 -5.56
N GLY A 538 15.29 -15.89 -5.01
CA GLY A 538 15.57 -15.92 -3.58
C GLY A 538 14.30 -15.93 -2.74
N SER A 539 14.13 -14.92 -1.92
CA SER A 539 12.94 -14.71 -1.09
C SER A 539 11.89 -13.80 -1.72
N LYS A 540 12.18 -13.25 -2.90
CA LYS A 540 11.31 -12.27 -3.56
C LYS A 540 10.55 -12.89 -4.71
N ILE A 541 9.25 -12.66 -4.74
CA ILE A 541 8.35 -12.99 -5.84
C ILE A 541 7.95 -11.70 -6.53
N PHE A 542 8.07 -11.68 -7.85
CA PHE A 542 7.69 -10.55 -8.66
C PHE A 542 6.31 -10.76 -9.24
N CYS A 543 5.39 -9.87 -8.85
CA CYS A 543 3.99 -9.92 -9.25
C CYS A 543 3.67 -8.78 -10.19
N LEU A 544 3.10 -9.11 -11.35
CA LEU A 544 2.57 -8.13 -12.27
C LEU A 544 1.10 -7.89 -11.95
N HIS A 545 0.78 -6.67 -11.55
CA HIS A 545 -0.58 -6.16 -11.46
C HIS A 545 -0.95 -5.43 -12.75
N VAL A 546 -2.22 -5.09 -12.92
CA VAL A 546 -2.71 -4.43 -14.13
C VAL A 546 -1.91 -3.18 -14.51
N TYR A 547 -1.40 -2.45 -13.52
CA TYR A 547 -0.70 -1.16 -13.72
C TYR A 547 0.71 -1.09 -13.13
N SER A 548 1.17 -2.10 -12.43
CA SER A 548 2.45 -2.02 -11.72
C SER A 548 3.05 -3.39 -11.46
N MET A 549 4.38 -3.40 -11.31
CA MET A 549 5.12 -4.55 -10.80
C MET A 549 5.36 -4.35 -9.31
N SER A 550 5.03 -5.33 -8.50
CA SER A 550 5.39 -5.36 -7.10
C SER A 550 6.33 -6.52 -6.81
N ALA A 551 7.32 -6.26 -5.96
CA ALA A 551 8.15 -7.30 -5.38
C ALA A 551 7.59 -7.65 -4.01
N VAL A 552 7.25 -8.91 -3.80
CA VAL A 552 6.74 -9.39 -2.54
C VAL A 552 7.81 -10.26 -1.90
N GLU A 553 8.21 -9.88 -0.70
CA GLU A 553 9.11 -10.71 0.07
C GLU A 553 8.32 -11.81 0.76
N VAL A 554 8.68 -13.05 0.43
CA VAL A 554 8.04 -14.23 1.01
C VAL A 554 8.94 -14.76 2.11
N PRO A 555 8.45 -14.83 3.34
CA PRO A 555 9.20 -15.45 4.41
C PRO A 555 9.53 -16.91 4.06
N GLN A 556 10.81 -17.23 4.07
CA GLN A 556 11.27 -18.59 3.79
C GLN A 556 11.30 -19.45 5.06
N SER A 557 10.90 -18.89 6.17
CA SER A 557 10.89 -19.59 7.47
C SER A 557 9.96 -20.78 7.47
N ALA A 558 8.73 -20.65 6.98
CA ALA A 558 7.77 -21.74 6.97
C ALA A 558 8.23 -22.95 6.15
N PRO A 559 8.70 -22.83 4.89
CA PRO A 559 9.29 -23.96 4.16
C PRO A 559 10.52 -24.55 4.85
N MET A 560 11.38 -23.71 5.42
CA MET A 560 12.54 -24.18 6.17
C MET A 560 12.14 -25.09 7.35
N TYR A 561 11.17 -24.65 8.15
CA TYR A 561 10.69 -25.45 9.29
C TYR A 561 9.97 -26.72 8.85
N GLN A 562 9.28 -26.73 7.72
CA GLN A 562 8.70 -27.94 7.15
C GLN A 562 9.77 -29.01 6.85
N TYR A 563 10.88 -28.59 6.26
CA TYR A 563 12.02 -29.48 6.02
C TYR A 563 12.69 -29.93 7.33
N LEU A 564 12.78 -29.02 8.32
CA LEU A 564 13.33 -29.34 9.64
C LEU A 564 12.49 -30.40 10.37
N GLU A 565 11.18 -30.34 10.33
CA GLU A 565 10.28 -31.33 10.92
C GLU A 565 10.51 -32.74 10.34
N ARG A 566 10.86 -32.81 9.05
CA ARG A 566 11.20 -34.07 8.37
C ARG A 566 12.68 -34.40 8.45
N LYS A 567 13.46 -33.64 9.21
CA LYS A 567 14.92 -33.81 9.37
C LYS A 567 15.69 -33.76 8.05
N MET A 568 15.21 -33.00 7.08
CA MET A 568 15.85 -32.77 5.79
C MET A 568 16.72 -31.51 5.89
N PHE A 569 17.85 -31.63 6.58
CA PHE A 569 18.67 -30.47 6.94
C PHE A 569 19.36 -29.78 5.75
N LYS A 570 19.76 -30.53 4.73
CA LYS A 570 20.38 -29.96 3.53
C LYS A 570 19.41 -29.05 2.78
N GLU A 571 18.20 -29.51 2.61
CA GLU A 571 17.14 -28.79 1.95
C GLU A 571 16.72 -27.57 2.79
N ALA A 572 16.59 -27.72 4.10
CA ALA A 572 16.32 -26.60 5.01
C ALA A 572 17.43 -25.54 4.93
N TYR A 573 18.69 -25.93 4.86
CA TYR A 573 19.81 -25.01 4.67
C TYR A 573 19.74 -24.26 3.34
N GLN A 574 19.42 -24.94 2.26
CA GLN A 574 19.28 -24.31 0.94
C GLN A 574 18.17 -23.22 0.95
N ILE A 575 17.05 -23.53 1.59
CA ILE A 575 15.94 -22.57 1.74
C ILE A 575 16.33 -21.42 2.65
N ALA A 576 17.01 -21.70 3.75
CA ALA A 576 17.51 -20.65 4.65
C ALA A 576 18.47 -19.66 3.97
N CYS A 577 19.25 -20.15 2.99
CA CYS A 577 20.13 -19.30 2.18
C CYS A 577 19.38 -18.25 1.36
N LEU A 578 18.10 -18.43 1.11
CA LEU A 578 17.26 -17.51 0.35
C LEU A 578 16.81 -16.29 1.17
N GLY A 579 16.88 -16.37 2.48
CA GLY A 579 16.57 -15.28 3.38
C GLY A 579 15.65 -15.70 4.53
N VAL A 580 16.24 -15.88 5.68
CA VAL A 580 15.54 -16.13 6.95
C VAL A 580 16.15 -15.26 8.03
N THR A 581 15.48 -15.17 9.19
CA THR A 581 15.98 -14.40 10.32
C THR A 581 17.15 -15.09 11.02
N ASP A 582 17.92 -14.35 11.81
CA ASP A 582 19.01 -14.92 12.61
C ASP A 582 18.51 -15.98 13.60
N SER A 583 17.29 -15.80 14.12
CA SER A 583 16.64 -16.80 14.97
C SER A 583 16.40 -18.11 14.23
N ASP A 584 15.93 -18.04 12.98
CA ASP A 584 15.71 -19.21 12.12
C ASP A 584 17.02 -19.95 11.81
N TRP A 585 18.11 -19.20 11.57
CA TRP A 585 19.45 -19.79 11.40
C TRP A 585 19.91 -20.55 12.64
N ARG A 586 19.67 -19.98 13.82
CA ARG A 586 20.02 -20.64 15.09
C ARG A 586 19.23 -21.91 15.29
N ASP A 587 17.93 -21.88 15.01
CA ASP A 587 17.05 -23.05 15.09
C ASP A 587 17.49 -24.16 14.13
N LEU A 588 17.85 -23.77 12.90
CA LEU A 588 18.41 -24.71 11.91
C LEU A 588 19.71 -25.36 12.42
N ALA A 589 20.63 -24.57 12.95
CA ALA A 589 21.88 -25.09 13.49
C ALA A 589 21.64 -26.05 14.66
N THR A 590 20.75 -25.65 15.58
CA THR A 590 20.38 -26.47 16.74
C THR A 590 19.73 -27.78 16.33
N GLU A 591 18.74 -27.73 15.45
CA GLU A 591 18.06 -28.93 14.93
C GLU A 591 19.03 -29.84 14.15
N ALA A 592 19.94 -29.28 13.36
CA ALA A 592 20.97 -30.04 12.65
C ALA A 592 21.93 -30.74 13.62
N LEU A 593 22.35 -30.06 14.69
CA LEU A 593 23.18 -30.66 15.73
C LEU A 593 22.45 -31.77 16.49
N GLU A 594 21.19 -31.53 16.87
CA GLU A 594 20.36 -32.55 17.53
C GLU A 594 20.08 -33.76 16.63
N GLY A 595 19.93 -33.52 15.32
CA GLY A 595 19.77 -34.58 14.31
C GLY A 595 21.08 -35.23 13.86
N LEU A 596 22.20 -34.81 14.42
CA LEU A 596 23.55 -35.31 14.11
C LEU A 596 24.02 -35.02 12.67
N ASP A 597 23.44 -34.02 12.01
CA ASP A 597 23.91 -33.51 10.71
C ASP A 597 24.91 -32.37 10.92
N PHE A 598 26.15 -32.77 11.18
CA PHE A 598 27.24 -31.82 11.50
C PHE A 598 27.71 -31.01 10.29
N GLU A 599 27.55 -31.55 9.09
CA GLU A 599 27.92 -30.82 7.87
C GLU A 599 27.03 -29.59 7.66
N THR A 600 25.73 -29.73 7.80
CA THR A 600 24.78 -28.63 7.70
C THR A 600 25.00 -27.60 8.79
N ALA A 601 25.21 -28.04 10.03
CA ALA A 601 25.52 -27.18 11.16
C ALA A 601 26.84 -26.39 10.93
N LYS A 602 27.86 -27.03 10.40
CA LYS A 602 29.13 -26.38 10.04
C LYS A 602 28.99 -25.34 8.95
N LYS A 603 28.23 -25.66 7.90
CA LYS A 603 27.95 -24.72 6.79
C LYS A 603 27.18 -23.49 7.28
N GLU A 604 26.22 -23.68 8.15
CA GLU A 604 25.45 -22.61 8.75
C GLU A 604 26.34 -21.68 9.57
N ARG A 605 27.17 -22.21 10.41
CA ARG A 605 28.10 -21.41 11.23
C ARG A 605 29.11 -20.63 10.39
N LYS A 606 29.64 -21.26 9.35
CA LYS A 606 30.55 -20.58 8.42
C LYS A 606 29.85 -19.41 7.73
N LYS A 607 28.60 -19.55 7.40
CA LYS A 607 27.80 -18.49 6.77
C LYS A 607 27.56 -17.32 7.73
N ARG A 608 27.38 -17.57 9.01
CA ARG A 608 27.31 -16.52 10.04
C ARG A 608 28.64 -15.87 10.41
N GLY A 609 29.75 -16.31 9.81
CA GLY A 609 31.08 -15.77 10.08
C GLY A 609 31.80 -16.44 11.26
N GLU A 610 31.27 -17.52 11.80
CA GLU A 610 31.90 -18.31 12.85
C GLU A 610 32.85 -19.36 12.22
N ASN A 611 34.15 -19.08 12.22
CA ASN A 611 35.15 -19.93 11.57
C ASN A 611 35.98 -20.78 12.55
N ASP A 612 35.59 -20.84 13.83
CA ASP A 612 36.29 -21.61 14.82
C ASP A 612 35.91 -23.10 14.77
N ASN A 613 36.80 -23.92 14.20
CA ASN A 613 36.55 -25.37 14.06
C ASN A 613 36.60 -26.09 15.42
N ASP A 614 37.40 -25.65 16.37
CA ASP A 614 37.47 -26.24 17.69
C ASP A 614 36.22 -25.97 18.51
N LEU A 615 35.67 -24.74 18.36
CA LEU A 615 34.39 -24.38 18.96
C LEU A 615 33.25 -25.24 18.39
N PHE A 616 33.25 -25.45 17.09
CA PHE A 616 32.26 -26.31 16.44
C PHE A 616 32.38 -27.77 16.92
N LEU A 617 33.59 -28.27 17.02
CA LEU A 617 33.86 -29.62 17.52
C LEU A 617 33.41 -29.80 18.99
N ALA A 618 33.62 -28.79 19.82
CA ALA A 618 33.13 -28.76 21.20
C ALA A 618 31.59 -28.85 21.25
N ASP A 619 30.87 -28.09 20.40
CA ASP A 619 29.42 -28.15 20.30
C ASP A 619 28.96 -29.53 19.82
N VAL A 620 29.65 -30.14 18.86
CA VAL A 620 29.36 -31.50 18.39
C VAL A 620 29.50 -32.53 19.55
N TYR A 621 30.56 -32.45 20.33
CA TYR A 621 30.73 -33.33 21.48
C TYR A 621 29.63 -33.11 22.54
N ALA A 622 29.22 -31.86 22.77
CA ALA A 622 28.13 -31.56 23.69
C ALA A 622 26.82 -32.24 23.27
N TYR A 623 26.49 -32.18 21.99
CA TYR A 623 25.27 -32.85 21.47
C TYR A 623 25.38 -34.35 21.37
N GLN A 624 26.59 -34.92 21.33
CA GLN A 624 26.84 -36.34 21.40
C GLN A 624 26.80 -36.91 22.84
N GLY A 625 26.62 -36.08 23.83
CA GLY A 625 26.64 -36.47 25.24
C GLY A 625 28.04 -36.56 25.85
N LYS A 626 29.10 -36.20 25.13
CA LYS A 626 30.49 -36.15 25.60
C LYS A 626 30.80 -34.81 26.26
N PHE A 627 30.15 -34.56 27.38
CA PHE A 627 30.18 -33.21 28.02
C PHE A 627 31.56 -32.82 28.53
N HIS A 628 32.32 -33.76 29.10
CA HIS A 628 33.67 -33.46 29.61
C HIS A 628 34.65 -33.13 28.51
N GLU A 629 34.58 -33.81 27.39
CA GLU A 629 35.40 -33.51 26.22
C GLU A 629 35.03 -32.18 25.61
N ALA A 630 33.74 -31.87 25.51
CA ALA A 630 33.26 -30.57 25.06
C ALA A 630 33.76 -29.43 25.99
N ALA A 631 33.70 -29.60 27.27
CA ALA A 631 34.18 -28.62 28.25
C ALA A 631 35.69 -28.35 28.14
N ARG A 632 36.48 -29.39 27.93
CA ARG A 632 37.93 -29.23 27.70
C ARG A 632 38.23 -28.39 26.44
N LEU A 633 37.51 -28.63 25.36
CA LEU A 633 37.63 -27.85 24.13
C LEU A 633 37.17 -26.39 24.30
N TYR A 634 36.06 -26.17 25.00
CA TYR A 634 35.62 -24.81 25.34
C TYR A 634 36.66 -24.04 26.15
N LYS A 635 37.29 -24.71 27.13
CA LYS A 635 38.36 -24.09 27.93
C LYS A 635 39.55 -23.75 27.08
N ARG A 636 39.98 -24.69 26.19
CA ARG A 636 41.12 -24.47 25.30
C ARG A 636 40.92 -23.33 24.30
N THR A 637 39.71 -23.14 23.83
CA THR A 637 39.33 -22.11 22.86
C THR A 637 39.01 -20.75 23.51
N GLY A 638 39.03 -20.65 24.84
CA GLY A 638 38.72 -19.43 25.55
C GLY A 638 37.22 -19.15 25.72
N HIS A 639 36.36 -20.13 25.46
CA HIS A 639 34.92 -20.01 25.60
C HIS A 639 34.40 -20.70 26.89
N GLU A 640 35.03 -20.42 28.00
CA GLU A 640 34.68 -21.02 29.31
C GLU A 640 33.23 -20.76 29.72
N SER A 641 32.66 -19.62 29.30
CA SER A 641 31.25 -19.29 29.55
C SER A 641 30.27 -20.31 28.95
N ARG A 642 30.61 -20.89 27.81
CA ARG A 642 29.81 -21.93 27.18
C ARG A 642 29.84 -23.26 27.94
N ALA A 643 31.04 -23.62 28.46
CA ALA A 643 31.16 -24.80 29.34
C ALA A 643 30.36 -24.62 30.62
N LEU A 644 30.44 -23.43 31.20
CA LEU A 644 29.66 -23.06 32.37
C LEU A 644 28.15 -23.17 32.12
N SER A 645 27.67 -22.59 31.00
CA SER A 645 26.27 -22.70 30.62
C SER A 645 25.82 -24.13 30.36
N MET A 646 26.64 -24.94 29.68
CA MET A 646 26.36 -26.33 29.41
C MET A 646 26.16 -27.13 30.70
N TYR A 647 27.13 -27.08 31.61
CA TYR A 647 27.02 -27.79 32.88
C TYR A 647 25.87 -27.29 33.75
N THR A 648 25.60 -25.99 33.71
CA THR A 648 24.49 -25.37 34.44
C THR A 648 23.13 -25.88 33.91
N ASP A 649 22.97 -25.94 32.60
CA ASP A 649 21.74 -26.44 31.97
C ASP A 649 21.52 -27.94 32.19
N LEU A 650 22.59 -28.71 32.31
CA LEU A 650 22.59 -30.12 32.68
C LEU A 650 22.44 -30.34 34.19
N ARG A 651 22.43 -29.27 35.01
CA ARG A 651 22.36 -29.30 36.48
C ARG A 651 23.57 -29.96 37.13
N MET A 652 24.71 -30.00 36.45
CA MET A 652 25.99 -30.51 36.95
C MET A 652 26.78 -29.35 37.59
N PHE A 653 26.23 -28.78 38.62
CA PHE A 653 26.74 -27.56 39.26
C PHE A 653 28.15 -27.68 39.83
N ASP A 654 28.54 -28.88 40.30
CA ASP A 654 29.88 -29.09 40.80
C ASP A 654 30.95 -28.94 39.72
N TYR A 655 30.67 -29.47 38.52
CA TYR A 655 31.55 -29.27 37.37
C TYR A 655 31.51 -27.83 36.86
N ALA A 656 30.34 -27.20 36.91
CA ALA A 656 30.21 -25.79 36.51
C ALA A 656 31.07 -24.83 37.35
N LYS A 657 31.27 -25.13 38.60
CA LYS A 657 32.12 -24.33 39.51
C LYS A 657 33.58 -24.24 39.05
N GLU A 658 34.09 -25.27 38.39
CA GLU A 658 35.46 -25.30 37.85
C GLU A 658 35.67 -24.26 36.74
N PHE A 659 34.61 -23.83 36.05
CA PHE A 659 34.64 -22.83 34.96
C PHE A 659 34.29 -21.44 35.39
N VAL A 660 34.00 -21.21 36.67
CA VAL A 660 33.82 -19.90 37.23
C VAL A 660 35.18 -19.28 37.47
N GLY A 661 35.53 -18.26 36.75
CA GLY A 661 36.81 -17.54 36.95
C GLY A 661 36.84 -16.89 38.34
N VAL A 662 37.98 -17.02 39.04
CA VAL A 662 38.18 -16.38 40.33
C VAL A 662 37.98 -14.86 40.29
N THR A 663 38.10 -14.28 39.12
CA THR A 663 38.01 -12.83 38.88
C THR A 663 36.71 -12.37 38.23
N ASP A 664 35.79 -13.28 37.92
CA ASP A 664 34.53 -12.93 37.28
C ASP A 664 33.31 -13.13 38.20
N PRO A 665 32.93 -12.08 38.94
CA PRO A 665 31.78 -12.14 39.85
C PRO A 665 30.44 -12.35 39.08
N LYS A 666 30.41 -12.04 37.81
CA LYS A 666 29.23 -12.14 36.97
C LYS A 666 28.87 -13.62 36.67
N SER A 667 29.85 -14.44 36.33
CA SER A 667 29.71 -15.87 36.12
C SER A 667 29.33 -16.60 37.40
N SER A 668 29.91 -16.23 38.55
CA SER A 668 29.55 -16.76 39.87
C SER A 668 28.09 -16.48 40.22
N ARG A 669 27.63 -15.24 40.01
CA ARG A 669 26.23 -14.86 40.25
C ARG A 669 25.26 -15.62 39.33
N MET A 670 25.63 -15.79 38.06
CA MET A 670 24.82 -16.53 37.09
C MET A 670 24.67 -18.00 37.54
N LEU A 671 25.74 -18.65 37.97
CA LEU A 671 25.72 -20.01 38.46
C LEU A 671 24.80 -20.13 39.70
N MET A 672 24.96 -19.26 40.68
CA MET A 672 24.14 -19.25 41.87
C MET A 672 22.66 -19.00 41.56
N THR A 673 22.37 -18.11 40.63
CA THR A 673 20.99 -17.84 40.16
C THR A 673 20.37 -19.08 39.53
N LYS A 674 21.07 -19.76 38.65
CA LYS A 674 20.63 -21.00 38.01
C LYS A 674 20.41 -22.11 38.99
N GLN A 675 21.31 -22.28 39.95
CA GLN A 675 21.21 -23.26 41.02
C GLN A 675 20.00 -22.96 41.94
N ALA A 676 19.75 -21.69 42.22
CA ALA A 676 18.58 -21.25 42.98
C ALA A 676 17.27 -21.51 42.23
N ASP A 677 17.22 -21.26 40.91
CA ASP A 677 16.07 -21.56 40.06
C ASP A 677 15.74 -23.05 40.07
N TRP A 678 16.75 -23.89 40.05
CA TRP A 678 16.55 -25.34 40.17
C TRP A 678 16.07 -25.78 41.56
N ALA A 679 16.62 -25.19 42.63
CA ALA A 679 16.17 -25.45 44.00
C ALA A 679 14.70 -25.03 44.17
N LYS A 680 14.29 -23.94 43.58
CA LYS A 680 12.88 -23.49 43.52
C LYS A 680 11.99 -24.52 42.83
N SER A 681 12.39 -25.04 41.65
CA SER A 681 11.68 -26.07 40.90
C SER A 681 11.59 -27.40 41.67
N SER A 682 12.59 -27.70 42.46
CA SER A 682 12.70 -28.93 43.27
C SER A 682 11.94 -28.86 44.58
N LYS A 683 11.15 -27.81 44.81
CA LYS A 683 10.39 -27.57 46.03
C LYS A 683 11.26 -27.39 47.30
N GLU A 684 12.40 -26.75 47.18
CA GLU A 684 13.27 -26.31 48.25
C GLU A 684 13.34 -24.77 48.32
N PRO A 685 12.22 -24.09 48.64
CA PRO A 685 12.13 -22.62 48.52
C PRO A 685 13.09 -21.88 49.44
N ARG A 686 13.38 -22.40 50.62
CA ARG A 686 14.31 -21.77 51.55
C ARG A 686 15.75 -21.79 51.07
N ALA A 687 16.19 -22.92 50.56
CA ALA A 687 17.51 -23.03 49.94
C ALA A 687 17.61 -22.11 48.69
N ALA A 688 16.55 -22.07 47.88
CA ALA A 688 16.48 -21.19 46.71
C ALA A 688 16.60 -19.72 47.12
N ALA A 689 15.88 -19.26 48.15
CA ALA A 689 15.95 -17.91 48.67
C ALA A 689 17.34 -17.52 49.16
N GLU A 690 18.00 -18.40 49.91
CA GLU A 690 19.36 -18.17 50.39
C GLU A 690 20.36 -18.07 49.26
N MET A 691 20.22 -18.91 48.24
CA MET A 691 21.05 -18.87 47.01
C MET A 691 20.84 -17.58 46.21
N TYR A 692 19.59 -17.14 46.02
CA TYR A 692 19.31 -15.86 45.37
C TYR A 692 19.89 -14.68 46.12
N LEU A 693 19.85 -14.69 47.42
CA LEU A 693 20.48 -13.66 48.24
C LEU A 693 22.00 -13.62 48.07
N SER A 694 22.62 -14.79 48.06
CA SER A 694 24.07 -14.93 47.81
C SER A 694 24.46 -14.49 46.41
N ALA A 695 23.59 -14.66 45.43
CA ALA A 695 23.78 -14.24 44.04
C ALA A 695 23.52 -12.74 43.81
N GLY A 696 22.99 -12.04 44.79
CA GLY A 696 22.59 -10.63 44.65
C GLY A 696 21.25 -10.41 43.94
N GLU A 697 20.50 -11.47 43.72
CA GLU A 697 19.14 -11.44 43.14
C GLU A 697 18.08 -11.19 44.23
N HIS A 698 18.14 -10.00 44.84
CA HIS A 698 17.28 -9.65 45.97
C HIS A 698 15.79 -9.71 45.64
N LEU A 699 15.37 -9.28 44.45
CA LEU A 699 13.95 -9.27 44.06
C LEU A 699 13.34 -10.68 44.06
N LYS A 700 14.02 -11.66 43.49
CA LYS A 700 13.57 -13.03 43.45
C LYS A 700 13.52 -13.66 44.86
N ALA A 701 14.53 -13.39 45.67
CA ALA A 701 14.58 -13.85 47.06
C ALA A 701 13.43 -13.26 47.90
N ILE A 702 13.16 -11.99 47.76
CA ILE A 702 12.08 -11.27 48.43
C ILE A 702 10.73 -11.87 48.04
N ASP A 703 10.50 -12.14 46.76
CA ASP A 703 9.24 -12.72 46.28
C ASP A 703 9.01 -14.12 46.90
N ILE A 704 10.01 -14.97 46.92
CA ILE A 704 9.90 -16.30 47.54
C ILE A 704 9.63 -16.21 49.02
N ILE A 705 10.37 -15.43 49.73
CA ILE A 705 10.25 -15.25 51.19
C ILE A 705 8.88 -14.65 51.53
N GLY A 706 8.44 -13.65 50.75
CA GLY A 706 7.13 -13.03 50.90
C GLY A 706 5.96 -13.97 50.62
N GLU A 707 6.03 -14.76 49.58
CA GLU A 707 5.01 -15.75 49.26
C GLU A 707 4.86 -16.84 50.34
N HIS A 708 5.94 -17.22 50.98
CA HIS A 708 5.92 -18.21 52.07
C HIS A 708 5.66 -17.64 53.48
N GLY A 709 5.51 -16.32 53.56
CA GLY A 709 5.18 -15.65 54.83
C GLY A 709 6.28 -15.59 55.84
N TRP A 710 7.56 -15.72 55.48
CA TRP A 710 8.71 -15.64 56.37
C TRP A 710 9.09 -14.20 56.68
N ALA A 711 8.28 -13.54 57.49
CA ALA A 711 8.40 -12.11 57.81
C ALA A 711 9.70 -11.73 58.48
N ASP A 712 10.21 -12.55 59.43
CA ASP A 712 11.48 -12.28 60.11
C ASP A 712 12.68 -12.32 59.19
N MET A 713 12.69 -13.23 58.26
CA MET A 713 13.71 -13.34 57.22
C MET A 713 13.64 -12.14 56.26
N LEU A 714 12.43 -11.72 55.92
CA LEU A 714 12.20 -10.60 55.01
C LEU A 714 12.63 -9.26 55.66
N ILE A 715 12.37 -9.05 56.97
CA ILE A 715 12.81 -7.83 57.65
C ILE A 715 14.33 -7.76 57.78
N ASP A 716 14.99 -8.88 58.00
CA ASP A 716 16.46 -8.91 58.02
C ASP A 716 17.04 -8.48 56.70
N ILE A 717 16.44 -8.88 55.60
CA ILE A 717 16.83 -8.44 54.25
C ILE A 717 16.60 -6.94 54.09
N ALA A 718 15.43 -6.45 54.43
CA ALA A 718 15.10 -5.03 54.36
C ALA A 718 16.04 -4.15 55.17
N ARG A 719 16.48 -4.62 56.34
CA ARG A 719 17.45 -3.90 57.18
C ARG A 719 18.87 -3.88 56.58
N LYS A 720 19.26 -4.91 55.83
CA LYS A 720 20.56 -5.00 55.15
C LYS A 720 20.62 -4.23 53.85
N LEU A 721 19.49 -3.99 53.19
CA LEU A 721 19.44 -3.25 51.96
C LEU A 721 19.77 -1.77 52.13
N ASP A 722 20.42 -1.16 51.15
CA ASP A 722 20.70 0.25 51.13
C ASP A 722 19.42 1.07 50.87
N LYS A 723 19.33 2.27 51.40
CA LYS A 723 18.25 3.24 51.14
C LYS A 723 18.06 3.56 49.67
N ALA A 724 19.11 3.47 48.86
CA ALA A 724 19.08 3.72 47.42
C ALA A 724 18.35 2.61 46.64
N GLU A 725 18.24 1.41 47.17
CA GLU A 725 17.58 0.27 46.52
C GLU A 725 16.05 0.31 46.79
N ARG A 726 15.38 1.24 46.09
CA ARG A 726 13.95 1.52 46.29
C ARG A 726 13.07 0.35 45.89
N GLU A 727 13.34 -0.30 44.78
CA GLU A 727 12.48 -1.37 44.25
C GLU A 727 12.46 -2.61 45.19
N PRO A 728 13.59 -3.17 45.64
CA PRO A 728 13.57 -4.25 46.61
C PRO A 728 12.89 -3.87 47.95
N LEU A 729 13.13 -2.68 48.48
CA LEU A 729 12.49 -2.19 49.67
C LEU A 729 10.98 -2.02 49.53
N ALA A 730 10.53 -1.51 48.38
CA ALA A 730 9.10 -1.39 48.07
C ALA A 730 8.40 -2.76 48.03
N LYS A 731 9.04 -3.77 47.46
CA LYS A 731 8.53 -5.14 47.47
C LYS A 731 8.45 -5.74 48.86
N CYS A 732 9.47 -5.52 49.69
CA CYS A 732 9.45 -5.92 51.12
C CYS A 732 8.27 -5.28 51.85
N ALA A 733 8.07 -4.01 51.70
CA ALA A 733 6.97 -3.27 52.33
C ALA A 733 5.61 -3.79 51.86
N LEU A 734 5.44 -4.08 50.56
CA LEU A 734 4.23 -4.63 49.99
C LEU A 734 3.90 -6.01 50.60
N HIS A 735 4.88 -6.89 50.70
CA HIS A 735 4.71 -8.20 51.32
C HIS A 735 4.39 -8.10 52.83
N PHE A 736 5.04 -7.19 53.57
CA PHE A 736 4.70 -6.93 54.95
C PHE A 736 3.28 -6.45 55.11
N LYS A 737 2.83 -5.54 54.26
CA LYS A 737 1.46 -5.06 54.23
C LYS A 737 0.46 -6.19 53.97
N ARG A 738 0.73 -7.04 53.00
CA ARG A 738 -0.09 -8.22 52.69
C ARG A 738 -0.15 -9.23 53.83
N LEU A 739 0.98 -9.45 54.55
CA LEU A 739 1.07 -10.35 55.69
C LEU A 739 0.57 -9.72 57.01
N LYS A 740 0.12 -8.47 56.95
CA LYS A 740 -0.38 -7.72 58.09
C LYS A 740 0.67 -7.43 59.19
N HIS A 741 1.97 -7.43 58.81
CA HIS A 741 3.06 -6.99 59.67
C HIS A 741 3.30 -5.47 59.51
N HIS A 742 2.42 -4.67 60.03
CA HIS A 742 2.40 -3.22 59.79
C HIS A 742 3.60 -2.50 60.43
N GLY A 743 4.11 -2.99 61.51
CA GLY A 743 5.35 -2.48 62.16
C GLY A 743 6.55 -2.58 61.24
N TYR A 744 6.72 -3.74 60.58
CA TYR A 744 7.79 -3.94 59.64
C TYR A 744 7.61 -3.14 58.35
N ALA A 745 6.39 -3.03 57.86
CA ALA A 745 6.08 -2.17 56.73
C ALA A 745 6.40 -0.71 57.04
N SER A 746 6.05 -0.22 58.17
CA SER A 746 6.36 1.13 58.65
C SER A 746 7.87 1.38 58.73
N GLU A 747 8.63 0.46 59.30
CA GLU A 747 10.08 0.53 59.37
C GLU A 747 10.70 0.59 57.95
N THR A 748 10.21 -0.22 57.02
CA THR A 748 10.69 -0.27 55.65
C THR A 748 10.42 1.02 54.90
N TYR A 749 9.22 1.56 55.01
CA TYR A 749 8.86 2.86 54.38
C TYR A 749 9.67 4.01 54.97
N SER A 750 9.92 3.99 56.28
CA SER A 750 10.76 5.01 56.92
C SER A 750 12.20 4.95 56.41
N LYS A 751 12.73 3.77 56.21
CA LYS A 751 14.05 3.58 55.64
C LYS A 751 14.17 4.07 54.20
N MET A 752 13.14 3.83 53.37
CA MET A 752 13.03 4.33 52.01
C MET A 752 12.94 5.84 51.92
N GLY A 753 12.45 6.50 52.97
CA GLY A 753 12.10 7.90 52.93
C GLY A 753 10.82 8.18 52.15
N ASP A 754 10.00 7.19 51.92
CA ASP A 754 8.69 7.32 51.26
C ASP A 754 7.64 7.68 52.31
N LEU A 755 7.60 8.97 52.61
CA LEU A 755 6.70 9.51 53.63
C LEU A 755 5.22 9.36 53.23
N LYS A 756 4.93 9.48 51.94
CA LYS A 756 3.57 9.33 51.42
C LYS A 756 3.01 7.93 51.65
N ALA A 757 3.80 6.91 51.33
CA ALA A 757 3.41 5.53 51.57
C ALA A 757 3.29 5.21 53.05
N LEU A 758 4.16 5.77 53.87
CA LEU A 758 4.11 5.63 55.31
C LEU A 758 2.85 6.25 55.92
N VAL A 759 2.51 7.45 55.50
CA VAL A 759 1.27 8.11 55.91
C VAL A 759 0.06 7.27 55.48
N HIS A 760 0.07 6.78 54.26
CA HIS A 760 -1.02 5.97 53.73
C HIS A 760 -1.19 4.66 54.51
N LEU A 761 -0.10 4.03 54.91
CA LEU A 761 -0.10 2.84 55.73
C LEU A 761 -0.72 3.09 57.10
N HIS A 762 -0.32 4.15 57.79
CA HIS A 762 -0.88 4.52 59.07
C HIS A 762 -2.37 4.85 59.00
N VAL A 763 -2.80 5.51 57.97
CA VAL A 763 -4.22 5.80 57.68
C VAL A 763 -5.03 4.51 57.46
N GLU A 764 -4.56 3.61 56.58
CA GLU A 764 -5.24 2.34 56.30
C GLU A 764 -5.33 1.44 57.54
N THR A 765 -4.32 1.44 58.38
CA THR A 765 -4.26 0.62 59.59
C THR A 765 -4.86 1.32 60.82
N ARG A 766 -5.36 2.55 60.64
CA ARG A 766 -5.99 3.34 61.69
C ARG A 766 -5.06 3.68 62.87
N HIS A 767 -3.76 3.76 62.63
CA HIS A 767 -2.79 4.25 63.61
C HIS A 767 -2.73 5.79 63.56
N TRP A 768 -3.77 6.42 64.02
CA TRP A 768 -3.96 7.86 63.90
C TRP A 768 -2.91 8.70 64.62
N GLU A 769 -2.44 8.26 65.76
CA GLU A 769 -1.41 8.97 66.57
C GLU A 769 -0.10 9.09 65.80
N GLU A 770 0.32 8.01 65.18
CA GLU A 770 1.52 7.96 64.32
C GLU A 770 1.34 8.83 63.08
N ALA A 771 0.17 8.77 62.46
CA ALA A 771 -0.16 9.61 61.31
C ALA A 771 -0.14 11.09 61.68
N PHE A 772 -0.69 11.49 62.80
CA PHE A 772 -0.64 12.88 63.28
C PHE A 772 0.77 13.35 63.59
N SER A 773 1.59 12.50 64.20
CA SER A 773 3.00 12.79 64.44
C SER A 773 3.77 13.09 63.17
N LEU A 774 3.49 12.36 62.09
CA LEU A 774 4.06 12.62 60.76
C LEU A 774 3.58 13.93 60.15
N VAL A 775 2.33 14.29 60.35
CA VAL A 775 1.76 15.56 59.87
C VAL A 775 2.39 16.74 60.60
N GLU A 776 2.68 16.64 61.88
CA GLU A 776 3.39 17.70 62.64
C GLU A 776 4.78 17.97 62.03
N LYS A 777 5.49 16.93 61.63
CA LYS A 777 6.81 17.03 61.01
C LYS A 777 6.73 17.43 59.52
N HIS A 778 5.69 17.01 58.81
CA HIS A 778 5.49 17.21 57.40
C HIS A 778 4.09 17.73 57.07
N PRO A 779 3.83 19.03 57.18
CA PRO A 779 2.48 19.62 57.03
C PRO A 779 1.84 19.37 55.67
N GLN A 780 2.59 19.03 54.62
CA GLN A 780 2.07 18.74 53.28
C GLN A 780 1.11 17.54 53.25
N PHE A 781 1.16 16.65 54.22
CA PHE A 781 0.29 15.47 54.30
C PHE A 781 -0.95 15.69 55.16
N LYS A 782 -1.21 16.91 55.58
CA LYS A 782 -2.34 17.27 56.46
C LYS A 782 -3.67 16.74 55.93
N ASN A 783 -3.98 16.98 54.65
CA ASN A 783 -5.24 16.55 54.06
C ASN A 783 -5.28 15.03 53.88
N ASP A 784 -4.17 14.40 53.63
CA ASP A 784 -4.08 12.95 53.42
C ASP A 784 -4.38 12.17 54.70
N VAL A 785 -4.25 12.79 55.84
CA VAL A 785 -4.54 12.18 57.16
C VAL A 785 -5.90 12.62 57.68
N PHE A 786 -6.19 13.92 57.70
CA PHE A 786 -7.41 14.46 58.32
C PHE A 786 -8.67 14.08 57.53
N VAL A 787 -8.61 13.99 56.18
CA VAL A 787 -9.79 13.59 55.40
C VAL A 787 -10.19 12.14 55.69
N PRO A 788 -9.30 11.14 55.58
CA PRO A 788 -9.64 9.76 55.97
C PRO A 788 -10.02 9.62 57.45
N TYR A 789 -9.38 10.38 58.35
CA TYR A 789 -9.70 10.40 59.77
C TYR A 789 -11.11 10.90 60.03
N ALA A 790 -11.47 11.99 59.37
CA ALA A 790 -12.82 12.56 59.47
C ALA A 790 -13.88 11.58 58.91
N GLN A 791 -13.60 10.94 57.80
CA GLN A 791 -14.48 9.92 57.22
C GLN A 791 -14.66 8.72 58.16
N TRP A 792 -13.56 8.23 58.75
CA TRP A 792 -13.63 7.16 59.75
C TRP A 792 -14.44 7.56 61.00
N LEU A 793 -14.26 8.79 61.49
CA LEU A 793 -15.06 9.29 62.61
C LEU A 793 -16.55 9.38 62.25
N ALA A 794 -16.87 9.81 61.04
CA ALA A 794 -18.24 9.88 60.57
C ALA A 794 -18.88 8.49 60.45
N GLU A 795 -18.12 7.50 59.95
CA GLU A 795 -18.56 6.09 59.89
C GLU A 795 -18.83 5.46 61.27
N ASN A 796 -18.15 5.91 62.28
CA ASN A 796 -18.32 5.48 63.67
C ASN A 796 -19.29 6.37 64.48
N ASP A 797 -20.11 7.17 63.82
CA ASP A 797 -21.10 8.07 64.41
C ASP A 797 -20.52 9.16 65.31
N ARG A 798 -19.23 9.46 65.19
CA ARG A 798 -18.55 10.53 65.91
C ARG A 798 -18.56 11.80 65.07
N PHE A 799 -19.73 12.32 64.74
CA PHE A 799 -19.94 13.39 63.79
C PHE A 799 -19.34 14.72 64.20
N GLU A 800 -19.38 15.05 65.48
CA GLU A 800 -18.80 16.29 65.97
C GLU A 800 -17.29 16.35 65.80
N GLU A 801 -16.62 15.26 66.10
CA GLU A 801 -15.18 15.13 65.88
C GLU A 801 -14.84 15.08 64.40
N ALA A 802 -15.68 14.38 63.59
CA ALA A 802 -15.55 14.31 62.12
C ALA A 802 -15.64 15.70 61.48
N GLN A 803 -16.58 16.53 61.92
CA GLN A 803 -16.75 17.88 61.46
C GLN A 803 -15.50 18.73 61.77
N LYS A 804 -14.95 18.66 62.97
CA LYS A 804 -13.71 19.33 63.31
C LYS A 804 -12.54 18.89 62.48
N ALA A 805 -12.44 17.62 62.22
CA ALA A 805 -11.38 17.07 61.39
C ALA A 805 -11.48 17.50 59.91
N PHE A 806 -12.67 17.54 59.31
CA PHE A 806 -12.90 18.09 57.95
C PHE A 806 -12.54 19.58 57.91
N HIS A 807 -12.88 20.34 58.97
CA HIS A 807 -12.53 21.74 59.03
C HIS A 807 -11.00 21.94 59.04
N LYS A 808 -10.29 21.16 59.85
CA LYS A 808 -8.81 21.17 59.86
C LYS A 808 -8.18 20.80 58.56
N ALA A 809 -8.79 19.92 57.78
CA ALA A 809 -8.35 19.52 56.42
C ALA A 809 -8.62 20.62 55.39
N GLY A 810 -9.35 21.68 55.73
CA GLY A 810 -9.74 22.75 54.81
C GLY A 810 -10.93 22.38 53.89
N LEU A 811 -11.61 21.27 54.17
CA LEU A 811 -12.84 20.84 53.49
C LEU A 811 -14.06 21.36 54.20
N GLN A 812 -14.27 22.66 54.16
CA GLN A 812 -15.36 23.33 54.87
C GLN A 812 -16.74 22.86 54.42
N ASN A 813 -16.94 22.60 53.14
CA ASN A 813 -18.20 22.08 52.63
C ASN A 813 -18.54 20.69 53.13
N GLU A 814 -17.57 19.82 53.28
CA GLU A 814 -17.74 18.49 53.85
C GLU A 814 -17.99 18.56 55.34
N ALA A 815 -17.33 19.48 56.05
CA ALA A 815 -17.59 19.78 57.48
C ALA A 815 -19.02 20.25 57.68
N VAL A 816 -19.54 21.12 56.85
CA VAL A 816 -20.93 21.58 56.86
C VAL A 816 -21.90 20.42 56.63
N LYS A 817 -21.65 19.54 55.69
CA LYS A 817 -22.50 18.35 55.41
C LYS A 817 -22.58 17.40 56.61
N VAL A 818 -21.45 17.16 57.27
CA VAL A 818 -21.39 16.30 58.47
C VAL A 818 -22.16 16.96 59.62
N LEU A 819 -22.03 18.26 59.77
CA LEU A 819 -22.74 19.01 60.79
C LEU A 819 -24.26 19.04 60.53
N GLU A 820 -24.68 19.17 59.30
CA GLU A 820 -26.07 19.02 58.87
C GLU A 820 -26.63 17.64 59.23
N GLN A 821 -25.88 16.58 58.96
CA GLN A 821 -26.27 15.22 59.28
C GLN A 821 -26.39 15.02 60.79
N LEU A 822 -25.43 15.55 61.57
CA LEU A 822 -25.42 15.52 63.03
C LEU A 822 -26.63 16.24 63.56
N THR A 823 -26.97 17.39 63.02
CA THR A 823 -28.14 18.18 63.35
C THR A 823 -29.44 17.42 63.16
N GLN A 824 -29.57 16.80 61.97
CA GLN A 824 -30.73 15.98 61.60
C GLN A 824 -30.88 14.78 62.55
N ASN A 825 -29.79 14.08 62.83
CA ASN A 825 -29.79 12.99 63.78
C ASN A 825 -30.26 13.44 65.19
N ALA A 826 -29.79 14.60 65.68
CA ALA A 826 -30.20 15.15 66.95
C ALA A 826 -31.70 15.52 66.99
N VAL A 827 -32.25 16.03 65.91
CA VAL A 827 -33.69 16.34 65.78
C VAL A 827 -34.51 15.05 65.77
N VAL A 828 -34.12 14.02 65.03
CA VAL A 828 -34.82 12.74 64.98
C VAL A 828 -34.81 12.02 66.30
N GLU A 829 -33.73 12.15 67.09
CA GLU A 829 -33.58 11.57 68.40
C GLU A 829 -34.18 12.46 69.54
N ASN A 830 -34.84 13.54 69.17
CA ASN A 830 -35.44 14.49 70.11
C ASN A 830 -34.43 15.15 71.05
N ARG A 831 -33.14 15.24 70.72
CA ARG A 831 -32.08 15.96 71.40
C ARG A 831 -32.07 17.44 70.98
N PHE A 832 -33.11 18.17 71.33
CA PHE A 832 -33.32 19.54 70.83
C PHE A 832 -32.26 20.57 71.28
N ASN A 833 -31.76 20.42 72.49
CA ASN A 833 -30.68 21.28 72.97
C ASN A 833 -29.39 21.05 72.11
N ASP A 834 -29.07 19.83 71.83
CA ASP A 834 -27.94 19.48 70.98
C ASP A 834 -28.16 19.95 69.55
N ALA A 835 -29.38 19.79 69.07
CA ALA A 835 -29.74 20.25 67.70
C ALA A 835 -29.59 21.78 67.59
N GLY A 836 -30.01 22.53 68.64
CA GLY A 836 -29.85 23.96 68.67
C GLY A 836 -28.36 24.40 68.69
N TYR A 837 -27.55 23.70 69.45
CA TYR A 837 -26.10 23.94 69.42
C TYR A 837 -25.45 23.64 68.08
N TYR A 838 -25.84 22.53 67.45
CA TYR A 838 -25.32 22.17 66.16
C TYR A 838 -25.79 23.15 65.07
N TYR A 839 -27.02 23.63 65.06
CA TYR A 839 -27.51 24.70 64.20
C TYR A 839 -26.71 25.99 64.39
N TRP A 840 -26.36 26.34 65.58
CA TRP A 840 -25.51 27.51 65.85
C TRP A 840 -24.10 27.32 65.25
N MET A 841 -23.49 26.17 65.44
CA MET A 841 -22.19 25.82 64.86
C MET A 841 -22.25 25.85 63.32
N LEU A 842 -23.32 25.30 62.74
CA LEU A 842 -23.54 25.29 61.31
C LEU A 842 -23.63 26.70 60.70
N SER A 843 -24.39 27.59 61.37
CA SER A 843 -24.48 28.98 60.94
C SER A 843 -23.15 29.71 61.02
N MET A 844 -22.35 29.50 62.08
CA MET A 844 -21.03 30.09 62.25
C MET A 844 -20.08 29.60 61.15
N GLN A 845 -20.10 28.34 60.78
CA GLN A 845 -19.29 27.80 59.71
C GLN A 845 -19.72 28.32 58.31
N CYS A 846 -21.01 28.47 58.10
CA CYS A 846 -21.53 29.06 56.86
C CYS A 846 -21.09 30.53 56.71
N LEU A 847 -21.07 31.26 57.79
CA LEU A 847 -20.55 32.63 57.81
C LEU A 847 -19.05 32.69 57.50
N ASP A 848 -18.25 31.80 58.04
CA ASP A 848 -16.83 31.75 57.81
C ASP A 848 -16.53 31.40 56.34
N ILE A 849 -17.29 30.46 55.75
CA ILE A 849 -17.19 30.12 54.32
C ILE A 849 -17.56 31.34 53.45
N ALA A 850 -18.62 32.03 53.77
CA ALA A 850 -19.05 33.24 53.06
C ALA A 850 -18.01 34.37 53.14
N LYS A 851 -17.43 34.61 54.30
CA LYS A 851 -16.33 35.57 54.47
C LYS A 851 -15.11 35.17 53.64
N GLY A 852 -14.69 33.93 53.66
CA GLY A 852 -13.57 33.42 52.86
C GLY A 852 -13.77 33.60 51.36
N LYS A 853 -14.98 33.36 50.86
CA LYS A 853 -15.32 33.63 49.45
C LYS A 853 -15.27 35.11 49.12
N MET A 854 -15.71 35.97 50.02
CA MET A 854 -15.68 37.43 49.85
C MET A 854 -14.25 37.95 49.80
N TYR A 855 -13.35 37.47 50.64
CA TYR A 855 -11.93 37.83 50.63
C TYR A 855 -11.25 37.42 49.33
N ARG A 856 -11.46 36.22 48.87
CA ARG A 856 -10.93 35.76 47.53
C ARG A 856 -11.46 36.62 46.39
N TYR A 857 -12.74 37.01 46.42
CA TYR A 857 -13.33 37.89 45.43
C TYR A 857 -12.68 39.26 45.43
N LEU A 858 -12.43 39.82 46.63
CA LEU A 858 -11.76 41.12 46.78
C LEU A 858 -10.28 41.05 46.32
N GLU A 859 -9.57 39.96 46.64
CA GLU A 859 -8.20 39.72 46.17
C GLU A 859 -8.11 39.56 44.65
N SER A 860 -9.05 38.85 44.03
CA SER A 860 -9.07 38.63 42.57
C SER A 860 -9.46 39.89 41.76
N ASN A 861 -10.10 40.89 42.43
CA ASN A 861 -10.57 42.12 41.77
C ASN A 861 -9.75 43.35 42.19
N GLN A 862 -8.61 43.23 42.86
CA GLN A 862 -7.69 44.34 42.99
C GLN A 862 -6.96 44.63 41.68
N PRO A 863 -6.87 45.92 41.20
CA PRO A 863 -6.30 46.25 39.90
C PRO A 863 -4.80 45.97 39.81
#